data_1d7cf371dbfd1ad2390593e061e48e86
#
_entry.id   1d7cf371dbfd1ad2390593e061e48e86
#
_cell.length_a   1.000
_cell.length_b   1.000
_cell.length_c   1.000
_cell.angle_alpha   90.00
_cell.angle_beta   90.00
_cell.angle_gamma   90.00
#
_symmetry.space_group_name_H-M   'P 1'
#
loop_
_entity.id
_entity.type
_entity.pdbx_description
1 polymer ?
#
loop_
_entity_poly.entity_id
_entity_poly.type
_entity_poly.pdbx_seq_one_letter_code
_entity_poly.pdbx_strand_id
1 'polypeptide(L)'
;MKKETISLLALPLLIASCSSSKMVPEGEYILNKVEVKSDSAGYNAGALKQYVRQKEKPKLFSLFKNPFSKKPVIYDTLQARLSCQDLLTAMQNQGFMHAGVSLYTTKKGKKLDATYLLHPGEPFMIGKVKYEVEDEHIQQLLHLDNPDNQQIKPGMRFTVETLDNERRRISSLLTNDGYFRFHKDFIQFSADTIAGQKDIALTLHLMKYKANSNAPEVDHPRYEIRNINYLSNDSDRIHLRHQVLLNATALREGRPYSAAALQRTYNNFARLQAVKYTNISFSEVPDSNQVTENGMERDSISRQMDCNIQISTNKPSTIAFQPEGTNTAGDLGAAASLTYTNRNLFRGSEQLSIELRGAYEAITGLEGYQDQNYTEYSVESKLVFPRFLAPFLSRNFRRRQTANSELSASWNLQNRPEFHRRVFSTAWRYRWTEPRHHLAWRFDLLDLNYVYMPWISETFKRDYLDNAENRNAILRYNYEDLFIMKMGFGLSYSDGVDAVRVNVESSGNLLNGVSKAFGFKVNSQGQRTLFNIAYAQYAKFDVDYTHLMQFDKRNALALHAGIGVAYPYGNSTVLPFEKRYFSGGANSVRGWGVRELGPGKFKGTDGRIDFINQTGDVKLDLNAEYRTSLFWKFEGAAFIDAGNIWTLRNYQDQPGGQFKIDEFYKQIAVAYGLGLRLNFDYFILRLDMGMKAINPAYGTKEEHWAIIHPKLDRDFAFHFAVGLPF
;
A
#
# COMPACT_ATOMS: atom_id res chain seq x y z
N MET A 1 26.05 -35.93 -19.57
CA MET A 1 27.18 -35.09 -19.14
C MET A 1 27.88 -35.79 -17.98
N LYS A 2 29.18 -36.00 -18.11
CA LYS A 2 29.98 -36.89 -17.27
C LYS A 2 30.15 -36.37 -15.82
N LYS A 3 30.27 -37.31 -14.88
CA LYS A 3 30.48 -37.09 -13.43
C LYS A 3 31.66 -36.15 -13.05
N GLU A 4 32.49 -35.78 -13.99
CA GLU A 4 33.66 -34.93 -13.76
C GLU A 4 33.34 -33.43 -13.65
N THR A 5 32.20 -32.96 -14.18
CA THR A 5 31.82 -31.52 -14.12
C THR A 5 31.21 -31.07 -12.79
N ILE A 6 30.74 -32.01 -11.96
CA ILE A 6 30.20 -31.73 -10.62
C ILE A 6 31.34 -31.53 -9.61
N SER A 7 32.48 -32.21 -9.82
CA SER A 7 33.66 -32.11 -8.96
C SER A 7 34.37 -30.74 -9.05
N LEU A 8 34.29 -30.09 -10.22
CA LEU A 8 34.94 -28.75 -10.42
C LEU A 8 34.16 -27.58 -9.79
N LEU A 9 32.85 -27.74 -9.54
CA LEU A 9 32.04 -26.73 -8.84
C LEU A 9 32.09 -26.85 -7.32
N ALA A 10 32.54 -28.00 -6.78
CA ALA A 10 32.71 -28.20 -5.33
C ALA A 10 34.08 -27.73 -4.82
N LEU A 11 35.08 -27.59 -5.68
CA LEU A 11 36.43 -27.18 -5.28
C LEU A 11 36.56 -25.74 -4.79
N PRO A 12 35.88 -24.71 -5.33
CA PRO A 12 35.93 -23.34 -4.78
C PRO A 12 35.23 -23.17 -3.43
N LEU A 13 34.33 -24.08 -3.04
CA LEU A 13 33.62 -24.06 -1.75
C LEU A 13 34.49 -24.51 -0.56
N LEU A 14 35.53 -25.30 -0.82
CA LEU A 14 36.46 -25.80 0.22
C LEU A 14 37.61 -24.84 0.52
N ILE A 15 37.93 -23.89 -0.36
CA ILE A 15 39.03 -22.93 -0.18
C ILE A 15 38.61 -21.66 0.58
N ALA A 16 37.30 -21.42 0.79
CA ALA A 16 36.77 -20.26 1.51
C ALA A 16 36.84 -20.36 3.06
N SER A 17 37.44 -21.42 3.62
CA SER A 17 37.64 -21.60 5.07
C SER A 17 38.89 -20.90 5.60
N CYS A 18 39.31 -19.75 5.05
CA CYS A 18 40.35 -18.96 5.66
C CYS A 18 39.82 -18.25 6.91
N SER A 19 40.29 -18.65 8.08
CA SER A 19 39.86 -18.19 9.37
C SER A 19 40.03 -16.67 9.53
N SER A 20 38.94 -15.94 9.75
CA SER A 20 38.91 -14.51 10.11
C SER A 20 39.70 -14.20 11.37
N SER A 21 40.16 -15.22 12.08
CA SER A 21 41.00 -15.12 13.30
C SER A 21 42.43 -14.64 13.02
N LYS A 22 42.95 -14.79 11.82
CA LYS A 22 44.31 -14.28 11.45
C LYS A 22 44.39 -12.76 11.29
N MET A 23 43.25 -12.07 11.19
CA MET A 23 43.18 -10.61 11.00
C MET A 23 42.98 -9.83 12.32
N VAL A 24 43.00 -10.49 13.48
CA VAL A 24 42.74 -9.85 14.76
C VAL A 24 44.08 -9.56 15.44
N PRO A 25 44.37 -8.30 15.83
CA PRO A 25 45.55 -7.93 16.58
C PRO A 25 45.74 -8.73 17.86
N GLU A 26 46.94 -8.82 18.35
CA GLU A 26 47.20 -9.47 19.64
C GLU A 26 46.54 -8.68 20.79
N GLY A 27 45.83 -9.39 21.66
CA GLY A 27 45.04 -8.77 22.75
C GLY A 27 43.60 -8.42 22.41
N GLU A 28 43.20 -8.44 21.15
CA GLU A 28 41.80 -8.17 20.75
C GLU A 28 41.03 -9.45 20.47
N TYR A 29 39.70 -9.37 20.59
CA TYR A 29 38.78 -10.51 20.44
C TYR A 29 37.70 -10.21 19.42
N ILE A 30 37.31 -11.21 18.62
CA ILE A 30 36.15 -11.14 17.71
C ILE A 30 34.88 -11.31 18.54
N LEU A 31 33.94 -10.36 18.41
CA LEU A 31 32.59 -10.48 18.96
C LEU A 31 31.82 -11.56 18.19
N ASN A 32 31.68 -12.73 18.81
CA ASN A 32 31.09 -13.91 18.19
C ASN A 32 29.60 -14.05 18.46
N LYS A 33 29.15 -13.69 19.68
CA LYS A 33 27.75 -13.79 20.09
C LYS A 33 27.41 -12.67 21.07
N VAL A 34 26.21 -12.09 20.91
CA VAL A 34 25.64 -11.11 21.86
C VAL A 34 24.27 -11.60 22.31
N GLU A 35 24.16 -11.81 23.61
CA GLU A 35 22.89 -12.22 24.25
C GLU A 35 22.44 -11.16 25.24
N VAL A 36 21.13 -10.94 25.32
CA VAL A 36 20.48 -10.17 26.37
C VAL A 36 19.51 -11.12 27.06
N LYS A 37 19.73 -11.36 28.34
CA LYS A 37 18.95 -12.28 29.21
C LYS A 37 18.42 -11.52 30.41
N SER A 38 17.38 -12.01 31.02
CA SER A 38 16.89 -11.52 32.31
C SER A 38 16.89 -12.65 33.33
N ASP A 39 17.10 -12.30 34.58
CA ASP A 39 16.92 -13.18 35.74
C ASP A 39 15.45 -13.26 36.19
N SER A 40 14.62 -12.32 35.73
CA SER A 40 13.18 -12.28 36.04
C SER A 40 12.37 -13.08 35.04
N ALA A 41 11.59 -14.04 35.52
CA ALA A 41 10.67 -14.82 34.69
C ALA A 41 9.56 -13.91 34.14
N GLY A 42 9.35 -13.96 32.80
CA GLY A 42 8.34 -13.15 32.12
C GLY A 42 8.80 -11.78 31.61
N TYR A 43 10.02 -11.33 31.91
CA TYR A 43 10.56 -10.10 31.34
C TYR A 43 11.17 -10.34 29.96
N ASN A 44 10.66 -9.61 28.94
CA ASN A 44 11.14 -9.75 27.57
C ASN A 44 12.48 -9.06 27.34
N ALA A 45 13.56 -9.66 27.79
CA ALA A 45 14.92 -9.15 27.61
C ALA A 45 15.31 -9.04 26.10
N GLY A 46 14.77 -9.90 25.26
CA GLY A 46 15.07 -9.94 23.84
C GLY A 46 14.69 -8.64 23.12
N ALA A 47 13.61 -7.97 23.54
CA ALA A 47 13.18 -6.70 23.00
C ALA A 47 14.22 -5.58 23.21
N LEU A 48 15.02 -5.67 24.28
CA LEU A 48 16.05 -4.69 24.57
C LEU A 48 17.37 -4.91 23.82
N LYS A 49 17.53 -6.00 23.07
CA LYS A 49 18.75 -6.25 22.25
C LYS A 49 19.02 -5.11 21.24
N GLN A 50 18.00 -4.34 20.86
CA GLN A 50 18.17 -3.18 19.98
C GLN A 50 19.04 -2.07 20.60
N TYR A 51 19.08 -1.93 21.92
CA TYR A 51 19.88 -0.93 22.64
C TYR A 51 21.34 -1.33 22.81
N VAL A 52 21.71 -2.56 22.44
CA VAL A 52 23.12 -2.98 22.43
C VAL A 52 23.80 -2.39 21.21
N ARG A 53 24.87 -1.60 21.44
CA ARG A 53 25.58 -0.84 20.39
C ARG A 53 26.37 -1.74 19.45
N GLN A 54 27.01 -2.79 19.97
CA GLN A 54 27.72 -3.76 19.15
C GLN A 54 26.93 -5.04 19.00
N LYS A 55 26.77 -5.48 17.72
CA LYS A 55 26.05 -6.71 17.37
C LYS A 55 26.99 -7.68 16.67
N GLU A 56 26.81 -8.97 16.93
CA GLU A 56 27.51 -10.05 16.24
C GLU A 56 27.17 -10.08 14.74
N LYS A 57 28.08 -10.60 13.91
CA LYS A 57 27.73 -10.90 12.51
C LYS A 57 26.78 -12.09 12.42
N PRO A 58 25.71 -12.03 11.64
CA PRO A 58 24.81 -13.18 11.42
C PRO A 58 25.57 -14.35 10.82
N LYS A 59 25.49 -15.54 11.43
CA LYS A 59 26.30 -16.72 11.09
C LYS A 59 25.93 -17.38 9.76
N LEU A 60 24.68 -17.33 9.34
CA LEU A 60 24.18 -18.17 8.25
C LEU A 60 24.28 -17.55 6.85
N PHE A 61 24.38 -16.23 6.72
CA PHE A 61 24.35 -15.52 5.45
C PHE A 61 25.56 -14.62 5.18
N SER A 62 26.64 -14.77 5.97
CA SER A 62 27.85 -13.96 5.75
C SER A 62 28.61 -14.30 4.46
N LEU A 63 28.34 -15.47 3.87
CA LEU A 63 28.93 -15.93 2.60
C LEU A 63 28.47 -15.09 1.39
N PHE A 64 27.25 -14.54 1.43
CA PHE A 64 26.65 -13.84 0.28
C PHE A 64 26.76 -12.32 0.35
N LYS A 65 27.11 -11.72 1.49
CA LYS A 65 27.00 -10.25 1.68
C LYS A 65 28.22 -9.43 1.29
N ASN A 66 29.28 -9.96 1.00
CA ASN A 66 30.54 -9.40 0.48
C ASN A 66 31.66 -10.39 0.72
N PRO A 67 32.02 -11.22 -0.23
CA PRO A 67 33.13 -12.16 -0.06
C PRO A 67 34.47 -11.45 0.19
N PHE A 68 34.53 -10.14 -0.09
CA PHE A 68 35.71 -9.29 0.12
C PHE A 68 35.71 -8.46 1.40
N SER A 69 34.59 -8.35 2.14
CA SER A 69 34.55 -7.64 3.44
C SER A 69 34.85 -8.58 4.59
N LYS A 70 36.12 -8.93 4.73
CA LYS A 70 36.59 -9.89 5.76
C LYS A 70 36.83 -9.28 7.14
N LYS A 71 36.52 -8.01 7.42
CA LYS A 71 36.79 -7.42 8.75
C LYS A 71 35.83 -8.00 9.81
N PRO A 72 36.34 -8.75 10.80
CA PRO A 72 35.53 -9.20 11.94
C PRO A 72 35.08 -8.01 12.78
N VAL A 73 33.97 -8.14 13.50
CA VAL A 73 33.62 -7.16 14.56
C VAL A 73 34.48 -7.42 15.74
N ILE A 74 35.36 -6.48 16.04
CA ILE A 74 36.25 -6.53 17.23
C ILE A 74 35.43 -6.09 18.43
N TYR A 75 35.56 -6.81 19.55
CA TYR A 75 34.92 -6.46 20.80
C TYR A 75 35.57 -5.21 21.40
N ASP A 76 34.73 -4.18 21.60
CA ASP A 76 35.13 -2.91 22.23
C ASP A 76 34.50 -2.81 23.63
N THR A 77 35.33 -2.75 24.63
CA THR A 77 34.93 -2.67 26.04
C THR A 77 34.15 -1.39 26.35
N LEU A 78 34.51 -0.26 25.72
CA LEU A 78 33.81 1.00 25.91
C LEU A 78 32.39 0.92 25.38
N GLN A 79 32.22 0.42 24.15
CA GLN A 79 30.90 0.23 23.57
C GLN A 79 30.04 -0.77 24.37
N ALA A 80 30.65 -1.80 24.96
CA ALA A 80 29.96 -2.73 25.79
C ALA A 80 29.46 -2.09 27.09
N ARG A 81 30.29 -1.24 27.77
CA ARG A 81 29.86 -0.46 28.92
C ARG A 81 28.77 0.55 28.63
N LEU A 82 28.88 1.27 27.50
CA LEU A 82 27.83 2.17 27.05
C LEU A 82 26.52 1.41 26.77
N SER A 83 26.60 0.20 26.22
CA SER A 83 25.43 -0.67 26.06
C SER A 83 24.77 -1.05 27.41
N CYS A 84 25.56 -1.26 28.47
CA CYS A 84 25.00 -1.47 29.81
C CYS A 84 24.22 -0.24 30.29
N GLN A 85 24.73 0.96 30.07
CA GLN A 85 24.04 2.21 30.44
C GLN A 85 22.76 2.39 29.61
N ASP A 86 22.81 2.15 28.30
CA ASP A 86 21.65 2.25 27.42
C ASP A 86 20.55 1.25 27.81
N LEU A 87 20.94 0.00 28.19
CA LEU A 87 20.01 -1.02 28.66
C LEU A 87 19.40 -0.65 30.01
N LEU A 88 20.22 -0.11 30.93
CA LEU A 88 19.78 0.38 32.26
C LEU A 88 18.73 1.50 32.05
N THR A 89 19.05 2.51 31.26
CA THR A 89 18.16 3.61 30.97
C THR A 89 16.85 3.12 30.32
N ALA A 90 16.96 2.14 29.43
CA ALA A 90 15.76 1.56 28.78
C ALA A 90 14.85 0.84 29.79
N MET A 91 15.41 0.14 30.79
CA MET A 91 14.61 -0.47 31.86
C MET A 91 14.01 0.58 32.82
N GLN A 92 14.78 1.61 33.18
CA GLN A 92 14.27 2.74 34.00
C GLN A 92 13.10 3.46 33.30
N ASN A 93 13.22 3.69 31.99
CA ASN A 93 12.12 4.27 31.17
C ASN A 93 10.86 3.40 31.16
N GLN A 94 11.00 2.09 31.40
CA GLN A 94 9.90 1.13 31.55
C GLN A 94 9.37 1.02 32.98
N GLY A 95 9.88 1.83 33.92
CA GLY A 95 9.44 1.88 35.32
C GLY A 95 10.22 0.99 36.29
N PHE A 96 11.32 0.38 35.88
CA PHE A 96 12.18 -0.42 36.72
C PHE A 96 13.33 0.44 37.29
N MET A 97 13.04 1.29 38.29
CA MET A 97 13.98 2.29 38.77
C MET A 97 15.22 1.70 39.46
N HIS A 98 15.08 0.54 40.08
CA HIS A 98 16.18 -0.19 40.74
C HIS A 98 16.79 -1.27 39.84
N ALA A 99 16.58 -1.16 38.51
CA ALA A 99 17.17 -2.12 37.59
C ALA A 99 18.70 -2.13 37.64
N GLY A 100 19.29 -3.26 37.32
CA GLY A 100 20.72 -3.45 37.17
C GLY A 100 21.06 -4.19 35.86
N VAL A 101 22.29 -4.00 35.40
CA VAL A 101 22.79 -4.72 34.21
C VAL A 101 24.19 -5.27 34.55
N SER A 102 24.34 -6.59 34.42
CA SER A 102 25.61 -7.27 34.55
C SER A 102 26.12 -7.76 33.21
N LEU A 103 27.38 -7.45 32.88
CA LEU A 103 28.03 -7.89 31.67
C LEU A 103 28.93 -9.07 31.93
N TYR A 104 28.65 -10.21 31.32
CA TYR A 104 29.50 -11.40 31.36
C TYR A 104 30.14 -11.62 29.98
N THR A 105 31.44 -11.86 29.98
CA THR A 105 32.18 -12.16 28.76
C THR A 105 32.85 -13.53 28.87
N THR A 106 32.65 -14.38 27.87
CA THR A 106 33.27 -15.70 27.80
C THR A 106 34.22 -15.78 26.61
N LYS A 107 35.49 -16.02 26.87
CA LYS A 107 36.53 -16.12 25.84
C LYS A 107 36.69 -17.56 25.37
N LYS A 108 36.74 -17.75 24.03
CA LYS A 108 37.00 -19.04 23.37
C LYS A 108 38.03 -18.85 22.28
N GLY A 109 39.33 -18.98 22.60
CA GLY A 109 40.42 -18.62 21.71
C GLY A 109 40.39 -17.12 21.38
N LYS A 110 40.40 -16.74 20.07
CA LYS A 110 40.26 -15.34 19.62
C LYS A 110 38.81 -14.87 19.52
N LYS A 111 37.82 -15.62 19.99
CA LYS A 111 36.39 -15.26 19.98
C LYS A 111 35.93 -14.92 21.40
N LEU A 112 34.99 -13.95 21.47
CA LEU A 112 34.38 -13.51 22.72
C LEU A 112 32.85 -13.51 22.57
N ASP A 113 32.17 -14.14 23.50
CA ASP A 113 30.70 -14.09 23.64
C ASP A 113 30.39 -13.09 24.77
N ALA A 114 29.54 -12.10 24.49
CA ALA A 114 29.08 -11.11 25.47
C ALA A 114 27.60 -11.39 25.82
N THR A 115 27.35 -11.54 27.12
CA THR A 115 26.01 -11.75 27.68
C THR A 115 25.69 -10.61 28.66
N TYR A 116 24.65 -9.84 28.31
CA TYR A 116 24.07 -8.82 29.18
C TYR A 116 22.96 -9.46 30.00
N LEU A 117 23.17 -9.61 31.31
CA LEU A 117 22.16 -10.10 32.24
C LEU A 117 21.45 -8.90 32.85
N LEU A 118 20.15 -8.81 32.60
CA LEU A 118 19.27 -7.75 33.09
C LEU A 118 18.67 -8.19 34.43
N HIS A 119 18.72 -7.29 35.39
CA HIS A 119 18.11 -7.41 36.72
C HIS A 119 17.01 -6.33 36.82
N PRO A 120 15.80 -6.56 36.31
CA PRO A 120 14.77 -5.53 36.29
C PRO A 120 14.32 -5.11 37.69
N GLY A 121 14.27 -6.03 38.62
CA GLY A 121 13.62 -5.83 39.91
C GLY A 121 12.10 -5.72 39.74
N GLU A 122 11.46 -5.09 40.72
CA GLU A 122 10.02 -4.82 40.66
C GLU A 122 9.72 -3.46 40.01
N PRO A 123 8.68 -3.34 39.18
CA PRO A 123 8.30 -2.07 38.57
C PRO A 123 7.65 -1.13 39.60
N PHE A 124 7.94 0.15 39.49
CA PHE A 124 7.23 1.17 40.24
C PHE A 124 5.84 1.42 39.67
N MET A 125 4.86 1.53 40.57
CA MET A 125 3.47 1.79 40.23
C MET A 125 3.05 3.20 40.64
N ILE A 126 2.12 3.79 39.92
CA ILE A 126 1.56 5.10 40.27
C ILE A 126 0.48 4.87 41.35
N GLY A 127 0.71 5.37 42.54
CA GLY A 127 -0.24 5.21 43.67
C GLY A 127 -1.26 6.34 43.74
N LYS A 128 -0.80 7.60 43.72
CA LYS A 128 -1.65 8.78 43.71
C LYS A 128 -1.27 9.70 42.56
N VAL A 129 -2.27 10.37 41.97
CA VAL A 129 -2.05 11.37 40.93
C VAL A 129 -2.69 12.68 41.36
N LYS A 130 -1.93 13.77 41.31
CA LYS A 130 -2.40 15.15 41.55
C LYS A 130 -2.08 16.01 40.35
N TYR A 131 -3.02 16.87 39.97
CA TYR A 131 -2.82 17.88 38.92
C TYR A 131 -2.80 19.25 39.60
N GLU A 132 -1.70 19.97 39.46
CA GLU A 132 -1.54 21.35 39.93
C GLU A 132 -1.59 22.27 38.71
N VAL A 133 -2.80 22.81 38.50
CA VAL A 133 -3.12 23.72 37.40
C VAL A 133 -3.82 24.90 38.04
N GLU A 134 -3.25 26.11 37.94
CA GLU A 134 -3.81 27.32 38.57
C GLU A 134 -4.89 27.97 37.70
N ASP A 135 -4.80 27.83 36.37
CA ASP A 135 -5.75 28.43 35.41
C ASP A 135 -7.09 27.65 35.42
N GLU A 136 -8.17 28.34 35.84
CA GLU A 136 -9.51 27.73 35.94
C GLU A 136 -10.06 27.23 34.59
N HIS A 137 -9.81 27.97 33.51
CA HIS A 137 -10.25 27.56 32.18
C HIS A 137 -9.55 26.30 31.73
N ILE A 138 -8.25 26.17 32.01
CA ILE A 138 -7.50 24.95 31.69
C ILE A 138 -7.96 23.79 32.58
N GLN A 139 -8.26 24.00 33.87
CA GLN A 139 -8.83 23.00 34.75
C GLN A 139 -10.13 22.42 34.18
N GLN A 140 -11.04 23.29 33.75
CA GLN A 140 -12.33 22.92 33.12
C GLN A 140 -12.11 22.18 31.82
N LEU A 141 -11.22 22.66 30.96
CA LEU A 141 -10.90 22.01 29.66
C LEU A 141 -10.31 20.61 29.82
N LEU A 142 -9.50 20.42 30.86
CA LEU A 142 -8.91 19.12 31.17
C LEU A 142 -9.87 18.18 31.90
N HIS A 143 -11.05 18.66 32.30
CA HIS A 143 -12.06 17.90 33.07
C HIS A 143 -11.45 17.25 34.32
N LEU A 144 -10.66 18.00 35.09
CA LEU A 144 -9.94 17.47 36.25
C LEU A 144 -10.89 17.02 37.37
N ASP A 145 -12.14 17.48 37.38
CA ASP A 145 -13.18 17.08 38.31
C ASP A 145 -13.63 15.62 38.11
N ASN A 146 -13.31 15.02 36.95
CA ASN A 146 -13.67 13.64 36.64
C ASN A 146 -12.40 12.79 36.42
N PRO A 147 -12.03 11.92 37.40
CA PRO A 147 -10.85 11.04 37.32
C PRO A 147 -10.87 10.08 36.11
N ASP A 148 -12.06 9.75 35.58
CA ASP A 148 -12.18 8.83 34.44
C ASP A 148 -11.61 9.41 33.15
N ASN A 149 -11.56 10.73 33.02
CA ASN A 149 -11.01 11.43 31.86
C ASN A 149 -9.47 11.58 31.89
N GLN A 150 -8.85 11.28 33.02
CA GLN A 150 -7.39 11.32 33.18
C GLN A 150 -6.78 10.06 32.54
N GLN A 151 -5.71 10.23 31.74
CA GLN A 151 -4.99 9.07 31.19
C GLN A 151 -4.11 8.36 32.20
N ILE A 152 -3.56 9.11 33.16
CA ILE A 152 -2.75 8.54 34.24
C ILE A 152 -3.69 8.18 35.37
N LYS A 153 -3.75 6.88 35.69
CA LYS A 153 -4.60 6.34 36.77
C LYS A 153 -3.75 5.62 37.83
N PRO A 154 -4.19 5.64 39.08
CA PRO A 154 -3.57 4.78 40.11
C PRO A 154 -3.55 3.32 39.67
N GLY A 155 -2.47 2.62 40.02
CA GLY A 155 -2.23 1.23 39.61
C GLY A 155 -1.58 1.06 38.24
N MET A 156 -1.38 2.13 37.46
CA MET A 156 -0.59 2.07 36.23
C MET A 156 0.91 2.02 36.54
N ARG A 157 1.68 1.41 35.62
CA ARG A 157 3.14 1.40 35.74
C ARG A 157 3.69 2.81 35.48
N PHE A 158 4.63 3.24 36.30
CA PHE A 158 5.35 4.50 36.13
C PHE A 158 6.36 4.38 35.00
N THR A 159 6.01 4.85 33.78
CA THR A 159 6.90 4.79 32.62
C THR A 159 6.99 6.17 31.95
N VAL A 160 8.13 6.43 31.32
CA VAL A 160 8.30 7.68 30.54
C VAL A 160 7.26 7.81 29.47
N GLU A 161 6.86 6.68 28.84
CA GLU A 161 5.80 6.66 27.82
C GLU A 161 4.45 7.12 28.36
N THR A 162 4.06 6.66 29.57
CA THR A 162 2.81 7.09 30.22
C THR A 162 2.80 8.60 30.47
N LEU A 163 3.91 9.14 30.97
CA LEU A 163 4.04 10.58 31.22
C LEU A 163 4.03 11.41 29.92
N ASP A 164 4.75 10.97 28.91
CA ASP A 164 4.82 11.68 27.61
C ASP A 164 3.49 11.60 26.85
N ASN A 165 2.74 10.52 26.98
CA ASN A 165 1.39 10.41 26.44
C ASN A 165 0.44 11.45 27.06
N GLU A 166 0.50 11.62 28.37
CA GLU A 166 -0.30 12.65 29.06
C GLU A 166 0.14 14.07 28.67
N ARG A 167 1.44 14.34 28.59
CA ARG A 167 1.95 15.62 28.04
C ARG A 167 1.40 15.90 26.65
N ARG A 168 1.41 14.89 25.76
CA ARG A 168 0.88 15.03 24.40
C ARG A 168 -0.63 15.26 24.40
N ARG A 169 -1.38 14.57 25.26
CA ARG A 169 -2.83 14.75 25.38
C ARG A 169 -3.18 16.17 25.79
N ILE A 170 -2.59 16.66 26.90
CA ILE A 170 -2.82 18.01 27.41
C ILE A 170 -2.38 19.05 26.38
N SER A 171 -1.18 18.92 25.82
CA SER A 171 -0.67 19.82 24.81
C SER A 171 -1.61 19.89 23.57
N SER A 172 -2.12 18.74 23.13
CA SER A 172 -3.07 18.68 22.02
C SER A 172 -4.41 19.33 22.35
N LEU A 173 -4.94 19.15 23.55
CA LEU A 173 -6.18 19.79 23.97
C LEU A 173 -6.01 21.32 23.98
N LEU A 174 -4.98 21.82 24.66
CA LEU A 174 -4.73 23.25 24.80
C LEU A 174 -4.44 23.93 23.45
N THR A 175 -3.58 23.35 22.63
CA THR A 175 -3.28 23.91 21.31
C THR A 175 -4.47 23.85 20.34
N ASN A 176 -5.49 23.06 20.63
CA ASN A 176 -6.73 23.04 19.86
C ASN A 176 -7.81 24.00 20.39
N ASP A 177 -7.63 24.56 21.57
CA ASP A 177 -8.54 25.53 22.20
C ASP A 177 -7.95 26.94 22.31
N GLY A 178 -7.05 27.31 21.45
CA GLY A 178 -6.56 28.68 21.35
C GLY A 178 -5.17 28.93 21.95
N TYR A 179 -4.59 28.00 22.69
CA TYR A 179 -3.29 28.21 23.32
C TYR A 179 -2.13 28.01 22.33
N PHE A 180 -2.00 28.95 21.39
CA PHE A 180 -1.04 28.86 20.27
C PHE A 180 0.41 28.71 20.70
N ARG A 181 0.82 29.38 21.80
CA ARG A 181 2.19 29.33 22.32
C ARG A 181 2.43 28.23 23.33
N PHE A 182 1.44 27.36 23.58
CA PHE A 182 1.60 26.27 24.52
C PHE A 182 2.52 25.19 23.94
N HIS A 183 3.45 24.72 24.77
CA HIS A 183 4.38 23.65 24.45
C HIS A 183 4.41 22.59 25.56
N LYS A 184 4.66 21.34 25.23
CA LYS A 184 4.68 20.21 26.18
C LYS A 184 5.69 20.38 27.33
N ASP A 185 6.71 21.22 27.16
CA ASP A 185 7.74 21.47 28.17
C ASP A 185 7.21 22.34 29.34
N PHE A 186 6.06 22.98 29.20
CA PHE A 186 5.35 23.59 30.31
C PHE A 186 4.72 22.58 31.26
N ILE A 187 4.70 21.30 30.92
CA ILE A 187 4.18 20.24 31.75
C ILE A 187 5.37 19.50 32.38
N GLN A 188 5.50 19.62 33.69
CA GLN A 188 6.51 18.95 34.48
C GLN A 188 5.85 17.95 35.43
N PHE A 189 6.58 16.90 35.76
CA PHE A 189 6.15 15.90 36.72
C PHE A 189 7.13 15.86 37.90
N SER A 190 6.62 15.90 39.11
CA SER A 190 7.33 15.50 40.30
C SER A 190 6.82 14.14 40.77
N ALA A 191 7.77 13.27 41.17
CA ALA A 191 7.49 11.92 41.60
C ALA A 191 8.11 11.73 43.00
N ASP A 192 7.26 11.59 44.01
CA ASP A 192 7.69 11.38 45.37
C ASP A 192 7.65 9.89 45.69
N THR A 193 8.79 9.36 46.16
CA THR A 193 8.92 7.99 46.61
C THR A 193 9.11 7.93 48.11
N ILE A 194 8.30 7.13 48.79
CA ILE A 194 8.48 6.87 50.24
C ILE A 194 9.38 5.65 50.38
N ALA A 195 10.41 5.76 51.21
CA ALA A 195 11.35 4.67 51.46
C ALA A 195 10.58 3.38 51.90
N GLY A 196 10.77 2.31 51.12
CA GLY A 196 10.13 1.02 51.40
C GLY A 196 8.76 0.83 50.69
N GLN A 197 8.23 1.83 50.02
CA GLN A 197 7.00 1.71 49.19
C GLN A 197 7.36 1.68 47.69
N LYS A 198 6.59 0.91 46.93
CA LYS A 198 6.73 0.79 45.46
C LYS A 198 5.79 1.70 44.70
N ASP A 199 4.92 2.36 45.44
CA ASP A 199 3.93 3.32 44.86
C ASP A 199 4.51 4.73 44.87
N ILE A 200 4.36 5.39 43.72
CA ILE A 200 4.80 6.78 43.51
C ILE A 200 3.62 7.72 43.66
N ALA A 201 3.77 8.77 44.47
CA ALA A 201 2.87 9.90 44.40
C ALA A 201 3.34 10.83 43.28
N LEU A 202 2.54 10.93 42.24
CA LEU A 202 2.85 11.68 41.04
C LEU A 202 2.10 13.01 41.06
N THR A 203 2.80 14.14 40.94
CA THR A 203 2.19 15.45 40.76
C THR A 203 2.56 16.01 39.40
N LEU A 204 1.54 16.39 38.63
CA LEU A 204 1.70 17.13 37.37
C LEU A 204 1.61 18.63 37.68
N HIS A 205 2.65 19.37 37.32
CA HIS A 205 2.69 20.83 37.42
C HIS A 205 2.56 21.45 36.03
N LEU A 206 1.60 22.35 35.87
CA LEU A 206 1.48 23.17 34.68
C LEU A 206 2.20 24.50 34.97
N MET A 207 3.36 24.70 34.36
CA MET A 207 4.16 25.92 34.51
C MET A 207 3.49 27.09 33.81
N LYS A 208 3.61 28.29 34.39
CA LYS A 208 3.12 29.52 33.79
C LYS A 208 3.91 29.93 32.54
N TYR A 209 3.29 30.72 31.70
CA TYR A 209 3.91 31.25 30.50
C TYR A 209 4.88 32.41 30.81
N LYS A 210 6.05 32.37 30.19
CA LYS A 210 7.02 33.47 30.14
C LYS A 210 7.33 33.80 28.68
N ALA A 211 7.17 35.05 28.30
CA ALA A 211 7.49 35.49 26.94
C ALA A 211 9.00 35.43 26.63
N ASN A 212 9.83 35.73 27.66
CA ASN A 212 11.29 35.61 27.63
C ASN A 212 11.80 35.38 29.07
N SER A 213 13.09 35.16 29.26
CA SER A 213 13.71 34.86 30.55
C SER A 213 13.50 35.94 31.61
N ASN A 214 13.30 37.22 31.21
CA ASN A 214 13.14 38.38 32.09
C ASN A 214 11.69 38.83 32.22
N ALA A 215 10.76 38.21 31.50
CA ALA A 215 9.34 38.55 31.58
C ALA A 215 8.70 37.96 32.84
N PRO A 216 7.67 38.62 33.41
CA PRO A 216 6.90 38.04 34.50
C PRO A 216 6.18 36.78 34.06
N GLU A 217 5.93 35.90 35.03
CA GLU A 217 5.08 34.72 34.82
C GLU A 217 3.62 35.16 34.74
N VAL A 218 2.94 34.76 33.68
CA VAL A 218 1.53 35.05 33.45
C VAL A 218 0.81 33.76 33.05
N ASP A 219 -0.51 33.76 33.09
CA ASP A 219 -1.30 32.65 32.58
C ASP A 219 -1.12 32.52 31.09
N HIS A 220 -1.32 31.29 30.57
CA HIS A 220 -1.14 31.04 29.15
C HIS A 220 -2.08 31.84 28.28
N PRO A 221 -1.58 32.69 27.35
CA PRO A 221 -2.44 33.50 26.50
C PRO A 221 -3.20 32.62 25.51
N ARG A 222 -4.51 32.87 25.43
CA ARG A 222 -5.41 32.26 24.46
C ARG A 222 -5.53 33.19 23.25
N TYR A 223 -5.50 32.62 22.04
CA TYR A 223 -5.51 33.35 20.78
C TYR A 223 -6.75 33.06 19.97
N GLU A 224 -7.38 34.13 19.45
CA GLU A 224 -8.46 34.07 18.47
C GLU A 224 -7.97 34.56 17.11
N ILE A 225 -8.44 33.94 16.04
CA ILE A 225 -8.12 34.34 14.67
C ILE A 225 -9.02 35.50 14.29
N ARG A 226 -8.43 36.69 14.09
CA ARG A 226 -9.13 37.89 13.65
C ARG A 226 -9.42 37.84 12.15
N ASN A 227 -8.37 37.79 11.34
CA ASN A 227 -8.47 37.78 9.88
C ASN A 227 -7.65 36.63 9.28
N ILE A 228 -8.09 36.15 8.11
CA ILE A 228 -7.36 35.15 7.31
C ILE A 228 -7.03 35.81 5.97
N ASN A 229 -5.74 36.11 5.76
CA ASN A 229 -5.22 36.76 4.56
C ASN A 229 -4.62 35.72 3.62
N TYR A 230 -4.99 35.77 2.34
CA TYR A 230 -4.40 34.93 1.29
C TYR A 230 -3.43 35.76 0.46
N LEU A 231 -2.17 35.36 0.46
CA LEU A 231 -1.07 36.05 -0.21
C LEU A 231 -0.46 35.15 -1.29
N SER A 232 -0.15 35.73 -2.44
CA SER A 232 0.62 35.02 -3.46
C SER A 232 2.11 35.24 -3.24
N ASN A 233 2.89 34.18 -3.40
CA ASN A 233 4.34 34.24 -3.27
C ASN A 233 5.06 34.40 -4.63
N ASP A 234 4.41 34.04 -5.72
CA ASP A 234 5.01 33.96 -7.06
C ASP A 234 4.47 35.03 -8.04
N SER A 235 3.37 35.71 -7.72
CA SER A 235 2.69 36.68 -8.60
C SER A 235 1.79 37.62 -7.80
N ASP A 236 1.37 38.72 -8.42
CA ASP A 236 0.47 39.69 -7.77
C ASP A 236 -0.94 39.13 -7.50
N ARG A 237 -1.27 37.96 -8.08
CA ARG A 237 -2.60 37.37 -7.96
C ARG A 237 -2.55 35.86 -7.76
N ILE A 238 -3.38 35.37 -6.84
CA ILE A 238 -3.65 33.93 -6.71
C ILE A 238 -4.63 33.52 -7.81
N HIS A 239 -4.20 32.63 -8.71
CA HIS A 239 -5.02 32.13 -9.83
C HIS A 239 -6.04 31.06 -9.39
N LEU A 240 -6.52 31.07 -8.16
CA LEU A 240 -7.57 30.21 -7.63
C LEU A 240 -8.81 31.04 -7.28
N ARG A 241 -9.99 30.45 -7.43
CA ARG A 241 -11.25 31.07 -6.98
C ARG A 241 -11.21 31.23 -5.45
N HIS A 242 -11.66 32.37 -4.94
CA HIS A 242 -11.70 32.63 -3.50
C HIS A 242 -12.44 31.54 -2.71
N GLN A 243 -13.53 30.99 -3.26
CA GLN A 243 -14.28 29.90 -2.65
C GLN A 243 -13.45 28.62 -2.47
N VAL A 244 -12.45 28.38 -3.32
CA VAL A 244 -11.54 27.22 -3.19
C VAL A 244 -10.60 27.43 -2.01
N LEU A 245 -10.08 28.64 -1.85
CA LEU A 245 -9.23 29.03 -0.72
C LEU A 245 -9.99 28.88 0.60
N LEU A 246 -11.22 29.43 0.67
CA LEU A 246 -12.09 29.31 1.85
C LEU A 246 -12.43 27.84 2.17
N ASN A 247 -12.68 27.01 1.17
CA ASN A 247 -12.99 25.58 1.39
C ASN A 247 -11.76 24.77 1.82
N ALA A 248 -10.57 25.15 1.38
CA ALA A 248 -9.30 24.52 1.78
C ALA A 248 -8.90 24.92 3.21
N THR A 249 -9.31 26.09 3.68
CA THR A 249 -8.96 26.61 4.99
C THR A 249 -9.91 26.04 6.06
N ALA A 250 -9.37 25.25 6.98
CA ALA A 250 -10.11 24.70 8.11
C ALA A 250 -10.18 25.67 9.30
N LEU A 251 -9.23 26.62 9.39
CA LEU A 251 -9.26 27.73 10.33
C LEU A 251 -10.45 28.64 10.04
N ARG A 252 -10.95 29.37 11.05
CA ARG A 252 -12.11 30.29 10.94
C ARG A 252 -11.86 31.57 11.69
N GLU A 253 -12.23 32.69 11.09
CA GLU A 253 -12.24 33.97 11.73
C GLU A 253 -13.23 34.00 12.90
N GLY A 254 -12.92 34.73 13.98
CA GLY A 254 -13.71 34.81 15.20
C GLY A 254 -13.77 33.49 16.00
N ARG A 255 -12.83 32.57 15.77
CA ARG A 255 -12.72 31.30 16.51
C ARG A 255 -11.33 31.16 17.12
N PRO A 256 -11.23 30.42 18.25
CA PRO A 256 -9.95 30.10 18.85
C PRO A 256 -9.03 29.38 17.85
N TYR A 257 -7.75 29.65 17.96
CA TYR A 257 -6.74 28.92 17.23
C TYR A 257 -6.87 27.42 17.50
N SER A 258 -6.61 26.59 16.48
CA SER A 258 -6.58 25.14 16.63
C SER A 258 -5.46 24.53 15.77
N ALA A 259 -4.52 23.84 16.42
CA ALA A 259 -3.43 23.14 15.76
C ALA A 259 -3.95 22.05 14.79
N ALA A 260 -5.02 21.36 15.15
CA ALA A 260 -5.66 20.39 14.28
C ALA A 260 -6.32 21.03 13.05
N ALA A 261 -6.88 22.25 13.19
CA ALA A 261 -7.42 23.00 12.06
C ALA A 261 -6.29 23.52 11.16
N LEU A 262 -5.17 23.96 11.74
CA LEU A 262 -3.97 24.34 10.99
C LEU A 262 -3.43 23.17 10.17
N GLN A 263 -3.25 22.02 10.79
CA GLN A 263 -2.77 20.82 10.10
C GLN A 263 -3.74 20.39 8.97
N ARG A 264 -5.04 20.46 9.21
CA ARG A 264 -6.06 20.21 8.17
C ARG A 264 -5.96 21.21 7.03
N THR A 265 -5.68 22.48 7.33
CA THR A 265 -5.48 23.52 6.31
C THR A 265 -4.29 23.19 5.43
N TYR A 266 -3.13 22.84 6.00
CA TYR A 266 -1.97 22.39 5.24
C TYR A 266 -2.30 21.19 4.36
N ASN A 267 -2.94 20.17 4.91
CA ASN A 267 -3.33 18.96 4.18
C ASN A 267 -4.32 19.26 3.04
N ASN A 268 -5.25 20.19 3.24
CA ASN A 268 -6.21 20.57 2.22
C ASN A 268 -5.54 21.32 1.06
N PHE A 269 -4.62 22.26 1.35
CA PHE A 269 -3.88 22.97 0.31
C PHE A 269 -2.92 22.04 -0.45
N ALA A 270 -2.25 21.13 0.25
CA ALA A 270 -1.34 20.16 -0.38
C ALA A 270 -2.03 19.23 -1.40
N ARG A 271 -3.35 19.05 -1.33
CA ARG A 271 -4.14 18.28 -2.30
C ARG A 271 -4.47 19.04 -3.57
N LEU A 272 -4.41 20.37 -3.52
CA LEU A 272 -4.72 21.20 -4.68
C LEU A 272 -3.57 21.10 -5.69
N GLN A 273 -3.84 20.52 -6.84
CA GLN A 273 -2.82 20.29 -7.88
C GLN A 273 -2.20 21.59 -8.41
N ALA A 274 -2.96 22.69 -8.31
CA ALA A 274 -2.50 24.03 -8.66
C ALA A 274 -1.52 24.61 -7.62
N VAL A 275 -1.48 24.10 -6.39
CA VAL A 275 -0.65 24.60 -5.29
C VAL A 275 0.65 23.79 -5.25
N LYS A 276 1.78 24.50 -5.21
CA LYS A 276 3.12 23.91 -5.10
C LYS A 276 3.50 23.71 -3.64
N TYR A 277 3.38 24.77 -2.87
CA TYR A 277 3.54 24.74 -1.41
C TYR A 277 2.74 25.88 -0.76
N THR A 278 2.47 25.72 0.52
CA THR A 278 1.77 26.71 1.33
C THR A 278 2.58 26.98 2.59
N ASN A 279 2.76 28.25 2.93
CA ASN A 279 3.33 28.69 4.19
C ASN A 279 2.25 29.44 4.97
N ILE A 280 2.04 29.07 6.24
CA ILE A 280 1.04 29.69 7.10
C ILE A 280 1.78 30.31 8.28
N SER A 281 1.68 31.62 8.40
CA SER A 281 2.27 32.38 9.49
C SER A 281 1.19 33.17 10.26
N PHE A 282 1.46 33.40 11.52
CA PHE A 282 0.57 34.15 12.38
C PHE A 282 1.28 35.43 12.87
N SER A 283 0.56 36.55 12.88
CA SER A 283 1.01 37.82 13.43
C SER A 283 0.07 38.25 14.54
N GLU A 284 0.63 38.51 15.73
CA GLU A 284 -0.13 38.97 16.85
C GLU A 284 -0.54 40.46 16.62
N VAL A 285 -1.77 40.78 16.99
CA VAL A 285 -2.27 42.15 16.91
C VAL A 285 -1.91 42.87 18.22
N PRO A 286 -1.22 44.00 18.18
CA PRO A 286 -0.89 44.76 19.38
C PRO A 286 -2.15 45.15 20.16
N ASP A 287 -2.06 45.09 21.49
CA ASP A 287 -3.19 45.39 22.41
C ASP A 287 -3.73 46.83 22.32
N SER A 288 -2.99 47.74 21.66
CA SER A 288 -3.38 49.17 21.50
C SER A 288 -4.68 49.40 20.70
N ASN A 289 -5.24 48.38 20.06
CA ASN A 289 -6.49 48.44 19.30
C ASN A 289 -7.69 47.76 20.01
N GLN A 290 -7.55 47.39 21.26
CA GLN A 290 -8.68 46.91 22.07
C GLN A 290 -9.41 48.15 22.63
N VAL A 291 -10.18 48.85 21.79
CA VAL A 291 -11.13 49.85 22.23
C VAL A 291 -12.27 49.14 22.95
N THR A 292 -12.28 49.26 24.25
CA THR A 292 -13.40 48.88 25.11
C THR A 292 -14.62 49.73 24.77
N GLU A 293 -15.48 49.29 23.88
CA GLU A 293 -16.87 49.75 23.87
C GLU A 293 -17.57 49.10 25.08
N ASN A 294 -17.97 49.91 26.03
CA ASN A 294 -18.72 49.59 27.23
C ASN A 294 -17.96 48.80 28.32
N GLY A 295 -17.12 49.43 29.12
CA GLY A 295 -16.91 49.28 30.54
C GLY A 295 -17.07 47.93 31.28
N MET A 296 -17.17 46.81 30.60
CA MET A 296 -17.09 45.48 31.16
C MET A 296 -15.71 44.93 30.84
N GLU A 297 -14.88 44.72 31.85
CA GLU A 297 -13.70 43.89 31.79
C GLU A 297 -14.12 42.53 31.20
N ARG A 298 -13.69 42.25 29.97
CA ARG A 298 -13.76 40.87 29.45
C ARG A 298 -12.75 40.04 30.23
N ASP A 299 -13.27 39.30 31.16
CA ASP A 299 -12.59 38.23 31.86
C ASP A 299 -12.16 37.18 30.86
N SER A 300 -11.07 37.38 30.19
CA SER A 300 -10.21 36.36 29.57
C SER A 300 -9.18 37.05 28.69
N ILE A 301 -7.94 36.70 28.88
CA ILE A 301 -6.77 37.16 28.13
C ILE A 301 -6.83 36.56 26.71
N SER A 302 -7.87 36.89 25.94
CA SER A 302 -7.99 36.47 24.54
C SER A 302 -7.25 37.48 23.66
N ARG A 303 -6.07 37.10 23.20
CA ARG A 303 -5.28 37.88 22.24
C ARG A 303 -5.76 37.59 20.82
N GLN A 304 -5.73 38.62 19.98
CA GLN A 304 -6.07 38.46 18.57
C GLN A 304 -4.82 38.22 17.71
N MET A 305 -4.96 37.37 16.69
CA MET A 305 -3.93 37.15 15.69
C MET A 305 -4.50 37.12 14.28
N ASP A 306 -3.72 37.59 13.31
CA ASP A 306 -4.01 37.47 11.91
C ASP A 306 -3.27 36.24 11.34
N CYS A 307 -3.97 35.45 10.54
CA CYS A 307 -3.43 34.26 9.85
C CYS A 307 -3.10 34.66 8.42
N ASN A 308 -1.82 34.58 8.04
CA ASN A 308 -1.35 34.86 6.69
C ASN A 308 -1.01 33.57 5.97
N ILE A 309 -1.80 33.21 4.95
CA ILE A 309 -1.63 32.01 4.14
C ILE A 309 -0.95 32.41 2.83
N GLN A 310 0.35 32.16 2.73
CA GLN A 310 1.16 32.40 1.54
C GLN A 310 1.12 31.17 0.64
N ILE A 311 0.74 31.34 -0.62
CA ILE A 311 0.53 30.26 -1.57
C ILE A 311 1.47 30.44 -2.77
N SER A 312 2.29 29.42 -3.04
CA SER A 312 3.00 29.27 -4.29
C SER A 312 2.26 28.33 -5.22
N THR A 313 2.16 28.68 -6.50
CA THR A 313 1.42 27.89 -7.48
C THR A 313 2.34 27.08 -8.38
N ASN A 314 1.86 25.93 -8.84
CA ASN A 314 2.50 25.13 -9.87
C ASN A 314 2.33 25.81 -11.24
N LYS A 315 3.23 25.49 -12.19
CA LYS A 315 2.99 25.80 -13.60
C LYS A 315 1.63 25.19 -14.00
N PRO A 316 0.72 25.98 -14.58
CA PRO A 316 -0.64 25.51 -14.84
C PRO A 316 -0.65 24.35 -15.85
N SER A 317 0.27 24.35 -16.81
CA SER A 317 0.32 23.34 -17.88
C SER A 317 1.69 22.68 -17.95
N THR A 318 1.69 21.39 -18.24
CA THR A 318 2.90 20.58 -18.50
C THR A 318 2.63 19.61 -19.64
N ILE A 319 3.68 19.33 -20.42
CA ILE A 319 3.68 18.29 -21.44
C ILE A 319 4.74 17.27 -21.04
N ALA A 320 4.40 15.99 -21.07
CA ALA A 320 5.29 14.87 -20.82
C ALA A 320 5.29 13.94 -22.02
N PHE A 321 6.48 13.48 -22.41
CA PHE A 321 6.66 12.45 -23.44
C PHE A 321 7.26 11.22 -22.74
N GLN A 322 6.65 10.05 -22.95
CA GLN A 322 7.04 8.78 -22.32
C GLN A 322 7.20 7.69 -23.39
N PRO A 323 8.43 7.29 -23.71
CA PRO A 323 8.68 6.08 -24.50
C PRO A 323 8.56 4.84 -23.62
N GLU A 324 8.00 3.76 -24.15
CA GLU A 324 7.77 2.49 -23.48
C GLU A 324 8.26 1.32 -24.34
N GLY A 325 8.90 0.34 -23.75
CA GLY A 325 9.06 -0.98 -24.34
C GLY A 325 7.90 -1.87 -23.87
N THR A 326 7.26 -2.58 -24.77
CA THR A 326 6.15 -3.50 -24.45
C THR A 326 6.56 -4.96 -24.69
N ASN A 327 6.01 -5.86 -23.89
CA ASN A 327 6.09 -7.29 -24.10
C ASN A 327 4.74 -7.90 -23.70
N THR A 328 3.94 -8.26 -24.69
CA THR A 328 2.60 -8.83 -24.49
C THR A 328 2.63 -10.31 -24.84
N ALA A 329 2.68 -11.16 -23.82
CA ALA A 329 2.69 -12.63 -23.96
C ALA A 329 3.82 -13.18 -24.85
N GLY A 330 4.97 -12.49 -24.92
CA GLY A 330 6.12 -12.85 -25.76
C GLY A 330 6.31 -11.98 -27.00
N ASP A 331 5.27 -11.24 -27.42
CA ASP A 331 5.35 -10.28 -28.52
C ASP A 331 6.06 -9.01 -28.05
N LEU A 332 7.18 -8.69 -28.67
CA LEU A 332 7.96 -7.49 -28.35
C LEU A 332 7.45 -6.30 -29.13
N GLY A 333 7.39 -5.17 -28.47
CA GLY A 333 6.91 -3.96 -29.07
C GLY A 333 7.50 -2.68 -28.44
N ALA A 334 7.06 -1.58 -28.99
CA ALA A 334 7.36 -0.24 -28.51
C ALA A 334 6.10 0.63 -28.51
N ALA A 335 5.98 1.49 -27.52
CA ALA A 335 4.93 2.49 -27.47
C ALA A 335 5.50 3.85 -27.10
N ALA A 336 4.76 4.89 -27.39
CA ALA A 336 5.07 6.24 -26.93
C ALA A 336 3.78 6.94 -26.54
N SER A 337 3.82 7.70 -25.46
CA SER A 337 2.71 8.56 -25.07
C SER A 337 3.13 10.02 -24.93
N LEU A 338 2.22 10.91 -25.29
CA LEU A 338 2.32 12.35 -25.14
C LEU A 338 1.16 12.81 -24.25
N THR A 339 1.48 13.28 -23.05
CA THR A 339 0.49 13.70 -22.06
C THR A 339 0.55 15.20 -21.84
N TYR A 340 -0.53 15.90 -22.14
CA TYR A 340 -0.78 17.28 -21.73
C TYR A 340 -1.55 17.28 -20.41
N THR A 341 -1.07 18.02 -19.42
CA THR A 341 -1.75 18.18 -18.13
C THR A 341 -1.94 19.66 -17.81
N ASN A 342 -3.20 20.09 -17.55
CA ASN A 342 -3.51 21.38 -16.96
C ASN A 342 -4.05 21.16 -15.55
N ARG A 343 -3.44 21.85 -14.54
CA ARG A 343 -3.73 21.65 -13.12
C ARG A 343 -4.71 22.64 -12.52
N ASN A 344 -5.25 23.54 -13.33
CA ASN A 344 -6.13 24.61 -12.84
C ASN A 344 -7.12 25.07 -13.90
N LEU A 345 -7.79 24.13 -14.56
CA LEU A 345 -8.60 24.36 -15.76
C LEU A 345 -9.67 25.44 -15.54
N PHE A 346 -10.43 25.37 -14.44
CA PHE A 346 -11.49 26.31 -14.10
C PHE A 346 -11.16 27.18 -12.88
N ARG A 347 -9.90 27.40 -12.56
CA ARG A 347 -9.41 28.11 -11.35
C ARG A 347 -9.90 27.49 -10.04
N GLY A 348 -10.19 26.19 -10.05
CA GLY A 348 -10.62 25.43 -8.88
C GLY A 348 -9.67 24.30 -8.53
N SER A 349 -8.45 24.32 -9.13
CA SER A 349 -7.49 23.23 -9.06
C SER A 349 -8.02 21.93 -9.68
N GLU A 350 -8.93 22.03 -10.63
CA GLU A 350 -9.36 20.92 -11.46
C GLU A 350 -8.22 20.54 -12.41
N GLN A 351 -7.88 19.27 -12.45
CA GLN A 351 -6.85 18.75 -13.35
C GLN A 351 -7.46 18.14 -14.58
N LEU A 352 -7.12 18.67 -15.75
CA LEU A 352 -7.35 18.04 -17.04
C LEU A 352 -6.06 17.37 -17.51
N SER A 353 -6.13 16.10 -17.84
CA SER A 353 -5.06 15.35 -18.51
C SER A 353 -5.57 14.82 -19.83
N ILE A 354 -4.83 15.04 -20.91
CA ILE A 354 -5.11 14.48 -22.24
C ILE A 354 -3.86 13.71 -22.65
N GLU A 355 -4.03 12.42 -22.88
CA GLU A 355 -2.96 11.52 -23.30
C GLU A 355 -3.25 10.99 -24.70
N LEU A 356 -2.23 11.08 -25.56
CA LEU A 356 -2.19 10.44 -26.87
C LEU A 356 -1.15 9.33 -26.81
N ARG A 357 -1.53 8.10 -27.10
CA ARG A 357 -0.63 6.94 -27.06
C ARG A 357 -0.68 6.21 -28.39
N GLY A 358 0.48 5.84 -28.91
CA GLY A 358 0.66 4.92 -30.03
C GLY A 358 1.51 3.74 -29.61
N ALA A 359 1.12 2.53 -30.01
CA ALA A 359 1.88 1.31 -29.76
C ALA A 359 1.98 0.46 -31.03
N TYR A 360 3.09 -0.24 -31.13
CA TYR A 360 3.41 -1.19 -32.18
C TYR A 360 4.01 -2.45 -31.55
N GLU A 361 3.49 -3.63 -31.92
CA GLU A 361 4.01 -4.93 -31.46
C GLU A 361 4.17 -5.88 -32.64
N ALA A 362 5.30 -6.58 -32.65
CA ALA A 362 5.56 -7.62 -33.63
C ALA A 362 4.93 -8.93 -33.12
N ILE A 363 3.98 -9.49 -33.87
CA ILE A 363 3.30 -10.72 -33.47
C ILE A 363 4.12 -11.93 -33.94
N THR A 364 4.47 -12.82 -33.00
CA THR A 364 5.36 -13.95 -33.27
C THR A 364 4.69 -15.32 -33.13
N GLY A 365 3.45 -15.39 -32.64
CA GLY A 365 2.88 -16.66 -32.18
C GLY A 365 1.63 -17.19 -32.90
N LEU A 366 1.06 -16.51 -33.90
CA LEU A 366 -0.14 -16.97 -34.58
C LEU A 366 0.19 -17.71 -35.89
N GLU A 367 -0.18 -18.97 -35.98
CA GLU A 367 -0.05 -19.78 -37.20
C GLU A 367 -0.90 -19.18 -38.32
N GLY A 368 -0.29 -18.86 -39.46
CA GLY A 368 -0.94 -18.21 -40.61
C GLY A 368 -0.88 -16.66 -40.64
N TYR A 369 -0.38 -16.03 -39.59
CA TYR A 369 -0.23 -14.58 -39.48
C TYR A 369 1.20 -14.14 -39.13
N GLN A 370 2.19 -14.97 -39.47
CA GLN A 370 3.61 -14.65 -39.28
C GLN A 370 3.95 -13.39 -40.10
N ASP A 371 4.73 -12.49 -39.51
CA ASP A 371 5.15 -11.20 -40.07
C ASP A 371 4.04 -10.11 -40.16
N GLN A 372 2.94 -10.26 -39.48
CA GLN A 372 1.94 -9.20 -39.34
C GLN A 372 2.04 -8.50 -37.98
N ASN A 373 1.71 -7.22 -37.96
CA ASN A 373 1.98 -6.37 -36.83
C ASN A 373 0.68 -5.92 -36.16
N TYR A 374 0.77 -5.70 -34.85
CA TYR A 374 -0.28 -5.07 -34.09
C TYR A 374 -0.01 -3.56 -33.96
N THR A 375 -1.01 -2.75 -34.23
CA THR A 375 -0.94 -1.31 -33.98
C THR A 375 -2.10 -0.88 -33.07
N GLU A 376 -1.78 -0.02 -32.11
CA GLU A 376 -2.78 0.56 -31.23
C GLU A 376 -2.60 2.08 -31.15
N TYR A 377 -3.70 2.79 -31.23
CA TYR A 377 -3.76 4.24 -31.01
C TYR A 377 -4.85 4.53 -29.98
N SER A 378 -4.51 5.33 -28.98
CA SER A 378 -5.50 5.73 -28.00
C SER A 378 -5.42 7.22 -27.64
N VAL A 379 -6.58 7.76 -27.33
CA VAL A 379 -6.75 9.10 -26.77
C VAL A 379 -7.50 8.96 -25.48
N GLU A 380 -6.92 9.40 -24.38
CA GLU A 380 -7.57 9.44 -23.07
C GLU A 380 -7.67 10.88 -22.59
N SER A 381 -8.86 11.29 -22.15
CA SER A 381 -9.10 12.55 -21.47
C SER A 381 -9.60 12.28 -20.06
N LYS A 382 -9.00 12.91 -19.07
CA LYS A 382 -9.30 12.73 -17.65
C LYS A 382 -9.42 14.07 -16.97
N LEU A 383 -10.58 14.34 -16.37
CA LEU A 383 -10.86 15.54 -15.59
C LEU A 383 -11.07 15.16 -14.12
N VAL A 384 -10.19 15.64 -13.25
CA VAL A 384 -10.23 15.37 -11.82
C VAL A 384 -10.59 16.64 -11.05
N PHE A 385 -11.63 16.55 -10.24
CA PHE A 385 -12.06 17.59 -9.32
C PHE A 385 -11.57 17.23 -7.91
N PRO A 386 -10.86 18.13 -7.19
CA PRO A 386 -10.32 17.84 -5.85
C PRO A 386 -11.39 17.93 -4.75
N ARG A 387 -12.58 17.41 -5.01
CA ARG A 387 -13.74 17.40 -4.11
C ARG A 387 -14.80 16.39 -4.54
N PHE A 388 -15.70 16.02 -3.63
CA PHE A 388 -16.92 15.30 -4.00
C PHE A 388 -17.88 16.18 -4.81
N LEU A 389 -18.15 15.82 -6.04
CA LEU A 389 -19.24 16.33 -6.86
C LEU A 389 -20.47 15.42 -6.75
N ALA A 390 -20.91 15.14 -5.53
CA ALA A 390 -22.03 14.28 -5.22
C ALA A 390 -23.11 15.07 -4.47
N PRO A 391 -24.15 15.58 -5.15
CA PRO A 391 -25.16 16.46 -4.54
C PRO A 391 -26.00 15.74 -3.48
N PHE A 392 -26.10 14.42 -3.56
CA PHE A 392 -26.83 13.54 -2.63
C PHE A 392 -26.10 13.32 -1.29
N LEU A 393 -24.83 13.67 -1.18
CA LEU A 393 -24.07 13.57 0.07
C LEU A 393 -24.15 14.86 0.90
N SER A 394 -24.28 14.71 2.22
CA SER A 394 -24.32 15.85 3.14
C SER A 394 -23.05 16.74 3.02
N ARG A 395 -23.22 18.06 3.26
CA ARG A 395 -22.09 19.01 3.21
C ARG A 395 -21.00 18.65 4.24
N ASN A 396 -21.39 18.17 5.42
CA ASN A 396 -20.47 17.80 6.48
C ASN A 396 -19.63 16.57 6.11
N PHE A 397 -20.24 15.55 5.50
CA PHE A 397 -19.52 14.39 4.98
C PHE A 397 -18.51 14.79 3.90
N ARG A 398 -18.94 15.56 2.89
CA ARG A 398 -18.08 16.01 1.79
C ARG A 398 -16.86 16.82 2.25
N ARG A 399 -16.99 17.61 3.35
CA ARG A 399 -15.89 18.40 3.90
C ARG A 399 -14.91 17.59 4.75
N ARG A 400 -15.36 16.52 5.36
CA ARG A 400 -14.50 15.67 6.23
C ARG A 400 -13.60 14.74 5.45
N GLN A 401 -14.02 14.35 4.23
CA GLN A 401 -13.33 13.36 3.43
C GLN A 401 -12.30 13.96 2.47
N THR A 402 -11.20 13.24 2.31
CA THR A 402 -10.18 13.49 1.29
C THR A 402 -10.63 12.89 -0.02
N ALA A 403 -11.44 13.61 -0.79
CA ALA A 403 -12.09 13.02 -1.94
C ALA A 403 -11.81 13.74 -3.24
N ASN A 404 -11.80 12.95 -4.31
CA ASN A 404 -11.76 13.41 -5.69
C ASN A 404 -12.96 12.84 -6.45
N SER A 405 -13.49 13.64 -7.40
CA SER A 405 -14.41 13.17 -8.43
C SER A 405 -13.70 13.18 -9.77
N GLU A 406 -13.77 12.09 -10.51
CA GLU A 406 -13.07 11.90 -11.76
C GLU A 406 -14.06 11.61 -12.88
N LEU A 407 -13.97 12.36 -13.98
CA LEU A 407 -14.59 12.06 -15.25
C LEU A 407 -13.50 11.64 -16.23
N SER A 408 -13.61 10.48 -16.81
CA SER A 408 -12.71 10.03 -17.88
C SER A 408 -13.47 9.67 -19.13
N ALA A 409 -12.84 9.91 -20.28
CA ALA A 409 -13.30 9.46 -21.59
C ALA A 409 -12.09 8.99 -22.39
N SER A 410 -12.18 7.82 -23.01
CA SER A 410 -11.11 7.29 -23.84
C SER A 410 -11.65 6.68 -25.13
N TRP A 411 -10.84 6.78 -26.16
CA TRP A 411 -11.05 6.09 -27.43
C TRP A 411 -9.79 5.31 -27.76
N ASN A 412 -9.94 4.01 -27.98
CA ASN A 412 -8.86 3.10 -28.32
C ASN A 412 -9.16 2.41 -29.64
N LEU A 413 -8.17 2.41 -30.54
CA LEU A 413 -8.22 1.79 -31.86
C LEU A 413 -7.14 0.70 -31.89
N GLN A 414 -7.56 -0.54 -31.99
CA GLN A 414 -6.69 -1.71 -32.08
C GLN A 414 -6.84 -2.33 -33.46
N ASN A 415 -5.74 -2.45 -34.19
CA ASN A 415 -5.68 -3.15 -35.46
C ASN A 415 -4.75 -4.36 -35.28
N ARG A 416 -5.33 -5.52 -35.30
CA ARG A 416 -4.65 -6.80 -35.36
C ARG A 416 -4.88 -7.46 -36.71
N PRO A 417 -4.02 -8.39 -37.12
CA PRO A 417 -4.24 -9.14 -38.36
C PRO A 417 -5.56 -9.89 -38.40
N GLU A 418 -6.03 -10.32 -37.23
CA GLU A 418 -7.24 -11.12 -37.08
C GLU A 418 -8.50 -10.28 -37.03
N PHE A 419 -8.41 -9.06 -36.45
CA PHE A 419 -9.55 -8.17 -36.25
C PHE A 419 -9.16 -6.70 -36.09
N HIS A 420 -10.11 -5.82 -36.37
CA HIS A 420 -10.06 -4.44 -35.94
C HIS A 420 -11.06 -4.22 -34.80
N ARG A 421 -10.60 -3.61 -33.73
CA ARG A 421 -11.43 -3.32 -32.56
C ARG A 421 -11.38 -1.83 -32.23
N ARG A 422 -12.54 -1.28 -31.90
CA ARG A 422 -12.71 0.10 -31.48
C ARG A 422 -13.39 0.10 -30.12
N VAL A 423 -12.77 0.73 -29.14
CA VAL A 423 -13.31 0.79 -27.78
C VAL A 423 -13.49 2.23 -27.38
N PHE A 424 -14.72 2.61 -27.09
CA PHE A 424 -15.03 3.88 -26.45
C PHE A 424 -15.38 3.61 -24.97
N SER A 425 -14.72 4.34 -24.07
CA SER A 425 -14.99 4.21 -22.63
C SER A 425 -15.24 5.58 -22.02
N THR A 426 -16.19 5.65 -21.10
CA THR A 426 -16.40 6.84 -20.27
C THR A 426 -16.77 6.41 -18.86
N ALA A 427 -16.24 7.13 -17.85
CA ALA A 427 -16.50 6.77 -16.47
C ALA A 427 -16.60 8.00 -15.57
N TRP A 428 -17.51 7.91 -14.59
CA TRP A 428 -17.60 8.83 -13.48
C TRP A 428 -17.28 8.08 -12.19
N ARG A 429 -16.19 8.50 -11.50
CA ARG A 429 -15.65 7.82 -10.34
C ARG A 429 -15.47 8.76 -9.16
N TYR A 430 -15.69 8.25 -7.97
CA TYR A 430 -15.34 8.89 -6.72
C TYR A 430 -14.22 8.12 -6.05
N ARG A 431 -13.21 8.84 -5.55
CA ARG A 431 -12.12 8.24 -4.78
C ARG A 431 -11.92 9.07 -3.52
N TRP A 432 -11.80 8.41 -2.38
CA TRP A 432 -11.48 9.07 -1.13
C TRP A 432 -10.58 8.20 -0.26
N THR A 433 -9.85 8.84 0.65
CA THR A 433 -8.93 8.15 1.56
C THR A 433 -9.21 8.56 2.99
N GLU A 434 -9.02 7.62 3.91
CA GLU A 434 -9.06 7.79 5.36
C GLU A 434 -7.68 7.44 5.94
N PRO A 435 -6.73 8.37 5.96
CA PRO A 435 -5.34 8.07 6.32
C PRO A 435 -5.17 7.50 7.74
N ARG A 436 -6.04 7.88 8.69
CA ARG A 436 -6.01 7.36 10.06
C ARG A 436 -6.30 5.87 10.16
N HIS A 437 -7.11 5.35 9.23
CA HIS A 437 -7.52 3.95 9.19
C HIS A 437 -6.80 3.17 8.07
N HIS A 438 -5.86 3.80 7.36
CA HIS A 438 -5.15 3.22 6.22
C HIS A 438 -6.07 2.72 5.10
N LEU A 439 -7.25 3.36 4.94
CA LEU A 439 -8.28 2.97 3.98
C LEU A 439 -8.29 3.89 2.76
N ALA A 440 -8.41 3.28 1.60
CA ALA A 440 -8.69 3.97 0.34
C ALA A 440 -9.94 3.35 -0.31
N TRP A 441 -10.86 4.20 -0.72
CA TRP A 441 -12.14 3.84 -1.27
C TRP A 441 -12.25 4.30 -2.72
N ARG A 442 -12.94 3.50 -3.53
CA ARG A 442 -13.31 3.84 -4.90
C ARG A 442 -14.77 3.48 -5.13
N PHE A 443 -15.53 4.39 -5.69
CA PHE A 443 -16.89 4.15 -6.14
C PHE A 443 -17.02 4.58 -7.60
N ASP A 444 -17.19 3.62 -8.49
CA ASP A 444 -17.46 3.82 -9.91
C ASP A 444 -18.98 3.94 -10.04
N LEU A 445 -19.49 5.18 -10.10
CA LEU A 445 -20.93 5.44 -10.21
C LEU A 445 -21.46 4.98 -11.56
N LEU A 446 -20.68 5.22 -12.59
CA LEU A 446 -20.97 4.82 -13.97
C LEU A 446 -19.62 4.56 -14.66
N ASP A 447 -19.49 3.40 -15.26
CA ASP A 447 -18.36 3.06 -16.13
C ASP A 447 -18.94 2.33 -17.34
N LEU A 448 -18.85 2.98 -18.50
CA LEU A 448 -19.45 2.59 -19.73
C LEU A 448 -18.37 2.25 -20.73
N ASN A 449 -18.40 1.04 -21.29
CA ASN A 449 -17.49 0.58 -22.32
C ASN A 449 -18.30 0.08 -23.51
N TYR A 450 -18.08 0.70 -24.64
CA TYR A 450 -18.64 0.31 -25.91
C TYR A 450 -17.53 -0.30 -26.76
N VAL A 451 -17.66 -1.58 -27.09
CA VAL A 451 -16.75 -2.34 -27.93
C VAL A 451 -17.42 -2.54 -29.28
N TYR A 452 -16.75 -2.13 -30.33
CA TYR A 452 -17.20 -2.27 -31.72
C TYR A 452 -16.12 -2.95 -32.54
N MET A 453 -16.52 -3.98 -33.30
CA MET A 453 -15.67 -4.83 -34.16
C MET A 453 -15.98 -4.57 -35.63
N PRO A 454 -15.41 -3.49 -36.26
CA PRO A 454 -15.74 -3.14 -37.63
C PRO A 454 -15.29 -4.16 -38.65
N TRP A 455 -14.30 -4.97 -38.35
CA TRP A 455 -13.76 -5.95 -39.26
C TRP A 455 -13.15 -7.15 -38.50
N ILE A 456 -13.42 -8.33 -39.04
CA ILE A 456 -12.80 -9.60 -38.61
C ILE A 456 -12.34 -10.29 -39.90
N SER A 457 -11.12 -10.86 -39.89
CA SER A 457 -10.54 -11.61 -41.00
C SER A 457 -11.45 -12.76 -41.43
N GLU A 458 -11.72 -12.90 -42.71
CA GLU A 458 -12.56 -13.98 -43.24
C GLU A 458 -11.92 -15.37 -42.98
N THR A 459 -10.59 -15.47 -43.01
CA THR A 459 -9.87 -16.68 -42.65
C THR A 459 -10.08 -17.02 -41.16
N PHE A 460 -9.89 -16.05 -40.29
CA PHE A 460 -10.12 -16.22 -38.85
C PHE A 460 -11.59 -16.58 -38.55
N LYS A 461 -12.52 -15.91 -39.22
CA LYS A 461 -13.94 -16.16 -39.07
C LYS A 461 -14.31 -17.60 -39.47
N ARG A 462 -13.85 -18.04 -40.65
CA ARG A 462 -14.09 -19.39 -41.13
C ARG A 462 -13.46 -20.47 -40.25
N ASP A 463 -12.21 -20.27 -39.84
CA ASP A 463 -11.44 -21.32 -39.17
C ASP A 463 -11.78 -21.42 -37.68
N TYR A 464 -12.18 -20.30 -37.05
CA TYR A 464 -12.38 -20.24 -35.59
C TYR A 464 -13.81 -19.89 -35.17
N LEU A 465 -14.58 -19.11 -35.95
CA LEU A 465 -15.90 -18.63 -35.53
C LEU A 465 -17.07 -19.39 -36.18
N ASP A 466 -16.97 -19.73 -37.47
CA ASP A 466 -18.06 -20.32 -38.26
C ASP A 466 -17.91 -21.84 -38.45
N ASN A 467 -16.79 -22.44 -38.06
CA ASN A 467 -16.57 -23.86 -38.14
C ASN A 467 -17.59 -24.62 -37.26
N ALA A 468 -18.39 -25.49 -37.88
CA ALA A 468 -19.45 -26.24 -37.20
C ALA A 468 -18.92 -27.24 -36.15
N GLU A 469 -17.66 -27.66 -36.28
CA GLU A 469 -16.97 -28.54 -35.33
C GLU A 469 -16.41 -27.78 -34.14
N ASN A 470 -16.17 -26.44 -34.27
CA ASN A 470 -15.56 -25.60 -33.25
C ASN A 470 -16.50 -24.45 -32.83
N ARG A 471 -17.75 -24.78 -32.47
CA ARG A 471 -18.74 -23.80 -31.98
C ARG A 471 -18.43 -23.33 -30.55
N ASN A 472 -17.32 -22.67 -30.38
CA ASN A 472 -16.96 -22.11 -29.10
C ASN A 472 -17.75 -20.83 -28.79
N ALA A 473 -18.75 -20.93 -27.91
CA ALA A 473 -19.60 -19.83 -27.49
C ALA A 473 -18.80 -18.68 -26.85
N ILE A 474 -17.69 -19.02 -26.17
CA ILE A 474 -16.80 -18.06 -25.51
C ILE A 474 -16.04 -17.27 -26.58
N LEU A 475 -15.50 -17.97 -27.56
CA LEU A 475 -14.74 -17.36 -28.65
C LEU A 475 -15.63 -16.38 -29.44
N ARG A 476 -16.82 -16.80 -29.86
CA ARG A 476 -17.77 -15.96 -30.58
C ARG A 476 -18.10 -14.68 -29.83
N TYR A 477 -18.44 -14.78 -28.56
CA TYR A 477 -18.80 -13.66 -27.72
C TYR A 477 -17.68 -12.61 -27.60
N ASN A 478 -16.41 -13.02 -27.75
CA ASN A 478 -15.26 -12.12 -27.70
C ASN A 478 -15.09 -11.24 -28.95
N TYR A 479 -15.70 -11.66 -30.06
CA TYR A 479 -15.62 -10.98 -31.35
C TYR A 479 -16.96 -10.33 -31.79
N GLU A 480 -17.89 -10.20 -30.86
CA GLU A 480 -19.15 -9.48 -31.08
C GLU A 480 -19.06 -8.04 -30.52
N ASP A 481 -19.90 -7.18 -31.07
CA ASP A 481 -20.11 -5.86 -30.52
C ASP A 481 -20.73 -5.97 -29.13
N LEU A 482 -20.19 -5.23 -28.17
CA LEU A 482 -20.58 -5.38 -26.79
C LEU A 482 -20.69 -4.03 -26.08
N PHE A 483 -21.75 -3.90 -25.30
CA PHE A 483 -21.99 -2.77 -24.43
C PHE A 483 -21.91 -3.18 -22.96
N ILE A 484 -20.96 -2.61 -22.23
CA ILE A 484 -20.77 -2.88 -20.79
C ILE A 484 -21.04 -1.59 -20.04
N MET A 485 -22.08 -1.59 -19.21
CA MET A 485 -22.40 -0.49 -18.30
C MET A 485 -22.36 -1.03 -16.88
N LYS A 486 -21.33 -0.65 -16.15
CA LYS A 486 -21.08 -1.18 -14.81
C LYS A 486 -21.07 -0.09 -13.74
N MET A 487 -21.40 -0.50 -12.54
CA MET A 487 -21.15 0.19 -11.28
C MET A 487 -20.15 -0.65 -10.48
N GLY A 488 -19.24 0.02 -9.76
CA GLY A 488 -18.21 -0.68 -9.02
C GLY A 488 -17.93 -0.05 -7.66
N PHE A 489 -17.50 -0.87 -6.72
CA PHE A 489 -17.06 -0.44 -5.41
C PHE A 489 -15.75 -1.12 -5.07
N GLY A 490 -14.74 -0.35 -4.68
CA GLY A 490 -13.43 -0.82 -4.30
C GLY A 490 -13.01 -0.31 -2.93
N LEU A 491 -12.43 -1.20 -2.14
CA LEU A 491 -11.81 -0.91 -0.85
C LEU A 491 -10.39 -1.41 -0.88
N SER A 492 -9.45 -0.58 -0.42
CA SER A 492 -8.07 -0.98 -0.20
C SER A 492 -7.64 -0.54 1.20
N TYR A 493 -7.09 -1.47 1.96
CA TYR A 493 -6.44 -1.26 3.24
C TYR A 493 -4.97 -1.61 3.11
N SER A 494 -4.06 -0.83 3.72
CA SER A 494 -2.65 -1.20 3.81
C SER A 494 -1.97 -0.43 4.94
N ASP A 495 -1.39 -1.15 5.88
CA ASP A 495 -0.60 -0.60 7.00
C ASP A 495 0.90 -0.89 6.88
N GLY A 496 1.32 -1.50 5.77
CA GLY A 496 2.71 -1.91 5.52
C GLY A 496 3.05 -3.33 5.97
N VAL A 497 2.18 -3.99 6.75
CA VAL A 497 2.25 -5.40 7.15
C VAL A 497 1.14 -6.18 6.47
N ASP A 498 -0.08 -5.68 6.62
CA ASP A 498 -1.28 -6.25 6.02
C ASP A 498 -1.78 -5.36 4.88
N ALA A 499 -2.15 -5.98 3.77
CA ALA A 499 -2.85 -5.31 2.69
C ALA A 499 -4.07 -6.13 2.27
N VAL A 500 -5.23 -5.49 2.23
CA VAL A 500 -6.50 -6.07 1.78
C VAL A 500 -7.04 -5.24 0.63
N ARG A 501 -7.43 -5.89 -0.45
CA ARG A 501 -8.13 -5.25 -1.56
C ARG A 501 -9.42 -6.00 -1.84
N VAL A 502 -10.54 -5.29 -1.82
CA VAL A 502 -11.86 -5.83 -2.16
C VAL A 502 -12.42 -5.03 -3.32
N ASN A 503 -12.91 -5.71 -4.36
CA ASN A 503 -13.62 -5.10 -5.46
C ASN A 503 -14.94 -5.80 -5.69
N VAL A 504 -16.00 -5.02 -5.86
CA VAL A 504 -17.33 -5.49 -6.22
C VAL A 504 -17.76 -4.75 -7.48
N GLU A 505 -18.20 -5.47 -8.49
CA GLU A 505 -18.64 -4.90 -9.77
C GLU A 505 -19.99 -5.52 -10.16
N SER A 506 -20.92 -4.68 -10.60
CA SER A 506 -22.23 -5.09 -11.13
C SER A 506 -22.47 -4.41 -12.46
N SER A 507 -22.72 -5.18 -13.48
CA SER A 507 -22.94 -4.69 -14.85
C SER A 507 -24.36 -5.00 -15.37
N GLY A 508 -24.90 -4.10 -16.19
CA GLY A 508 -26.11 -4.29 -16.94
C GLY A 508 -27.42 -4.19 -16.14
N ASN A 509 -27.41 -4.13 -14.82
CA ASN A 509 -28.62 -4.12 -14.00
C ASN A 509 -29.46 -2.85 -14.19
N LEU A 510 -28.81 -1.70 -14.24
CA LEU A 510 -29.49 -0.43 -14.52
C LEU A 510 -30.12 -0.45 -15.93
N LEU A 511 -29.37 -0.90 -16.93
CA LEU A 511 -29.86 -1.04 -18.30
C LEU A 511 -31.02 -2.05 -18.39
N ASN A 512 -30.95 -3.15 -17.65
CA ASN A 512 -32.02 -4.13 -17.63
C ASN A 512 -33.32 -3.57 -17.03
N GLY A 513 -33.20 -2.75 -15.98
CA GLY A 513 -34.35 -2.01 -15.42
C GLY A 513 -34.96 -1.06 -16.45
N VAL A 514 -34.13 -0.21 -17.07
CA VAL A 514 -34.55 0.73 -18.11
C VAL A 514 -35.12 0.00 -19.33
N SER A 515 -34.46 -1.07 -19.80
CA SER A 515 -34.90 -1.82 -20.98
C SER A 515 -36.26 -2.49 -20.79
N LYS A 516 -36.57 -2.93 -19.58
CA LYS A 516 -37.91 -3.47 -19.24
C LYS A 516 -38.96 -2.38 -19.23
N ALA A 517 -38.64 -1.20 -18.69
CA ALA A 517 -39.56 -0.07 -18.59
C ALA A 517 -39.89 0.55 -19.97
N PHE A 518 -38.88 0.61 -20.84
CA PHE A 518 -39.03 1.26 -22.18
C PHE A 518 -39.14 0.28 -23.35
N GLY A 519 -39.27 -1.04 -23.08
CA GLY A 519 -39.53 -2.04 -24.11
C GLY A 519 -38.43 -2.15 -25.19
N PHE A 520 -37.16 -2.26 -24.81
CA PHE A 520 -36.04 -2.39 -25.74
C PHE A 520 -36.18 -3.64 -26.62
N LYS A 521 -35.72 -3.56 -27.88
CA LYS A 521 -35.74 -4.67 -28.81
C LYS A 521 -34.94 -5.87 -28.30
N VAL A 522 -35.38 -7.05 -28.70
CA VAL A 522 -34.73 -8.33 -28.43
C VAL A 522 -34.15 -8.86 -29.71
N ASN A 523 -32.90 -9.32 -29.71
CA ASN A 523 -32.26 -9.93 -30.86
C ASN A 523 -32.68 -11.40 -31.06
N SER A 524 -32.21 -12.05 -32.13
CA SER A 524 -32.48 -13.46 -32.42
C SER A 524 -32.01 -14.45 -31.36
N GLN A 525 -31.09 -14.04 -30.49
CA GLN A 525 -30.56 -14.85 -29.39
C GLN A 525 -31.36 -14.66 -28.06
N GLY A 526 -32.43 -13.86 -28.09
CA GLY A 526 -33.22 -13.58 -26.88
C GLY A 526 -32.65 -12.50 -25.98
N GLN A 527 -31.60 -11.80 -26.41
CA GLN A 527 -30.94 -10.75 -25.62
C GLN A 527 -31.56 -9.38 -25.93
N ARG A 528 -31.77 -8.58 -24.90
CA ARG A 528 -32.17 -7.17 -25.06
C ARG A 528 -31.01 -6.33 -25.55
N THR A 529 -31.29 -5.42 -26.45
CA THR A 529 -30.29 -4.60 -27.13
C THR A 529 -30.50 -3.11 -26.88
N LEU A 530 -29.41 -2.37 -26.74
CA LEU A 530 -29.34 -0.92 -26.80
C LEU A 530 -28.61 -0.54 -28.11
N PHE A 531 -29.19 0.28 -28.96
CA PHE A 531 -28.67 0.61 -30.32
C PHE A 531 -28.33 -0.64 -31.16
N ASN A 532 -29.16 -1.68 -31.08
CA ASN A 532 -29.00 -3.01 -31.71
C ASN A 532 -27.80 -3.83 -31.19
N ILE A 533 -27.17 -3.44 -30.06
CA ILE A 533 -26.04 -4.14 -29.45
C ILE A 533 -26.45 -4.73 -28.11
N ALA A 534 -26.12 -5.98 -27.90
CA ALA A 534 -26.37 -6.66 -26.63
C ALA A 534 -25.53 -6.05 -25.50
N TYR A 535 -26.12 -5.84 -24.34
CA TYR A 535 -25.38 -5.39 -23.17
C TYR A 535 -25.05 -6.55 -22.23
N ALA A 536 -23.83 -6.48 -21.65
CA ALA A 536 -23.38 -7.47 -20.69
C ALA A 536 -24.05 -7.30 -19.32
N GLN A 537 -24.54 -8.42 -18.76
CA GLN A 537 -25.13 -8.45 -17.42
C GLN A 537 -24.41 -9.50 -16.55
N TYR A 538 -23.68 -9.03 -15.52
CA TYR A 538 -22.92 -9.88 -14.60
C TYR A 538 -22.70 -9.21 -13.25
N ALA A 539 -22.32 -10.02 -12.25
CA ALA A 539 -21.76 -9.57 -11.00
C ALA A 539 -20.35 -10.16 -10.83
N LYS A 540 -19.45 -9.38 -10.27
CA LYS A 540 -18.06 -9.79 -10.04
C LYS A 540 -17.61 -9.34 -8.65
N PHE A 541 -16.90 -10.23 -7.96
CA PHE A 541 -16.36 -10.02 -6.63
C PHE A 541 -14.94 -10.53 -6.56
N ASP A 542 -14.00 -9.68 -6.12
CA ASP A 542 -12.58 -9.99 -5.97
C ASP A 542 -12.13 -9.60 -4.56
N VAL A 543 -11.34 -10.46 -3.93
CA VAL A 543 -10.64 -10.18 -2.68
C VAL A 543 -9.19 -10.63 -2.81
N ASP A 544 -8.26 -9.75 -2.50
CA ASP A 544 -6.84 -10.03 -2.37
C ASP A 544 -6.39 -9.66 -0.95
N TYR A 545 -5.67 -10.55 -0.30
CA TYR A 545 -5.04 -10.33 0.99
C TYR A 545 -3.55 -10.64 0.91
N THR A 546 -2.74 -9.74 1.41
CA THR A 546 -1.28 -9.93 1.51
C THR A 546 -0.84 -9.64 2.94
N HIS A 547 0.00 -10.53 3.49
CA HIS A 547 0.60 -10.37 4.81
C HIS A 547 2.12 -10.48 4.73
N LEU A 548 2.84 -9.49 5.29
CA LEU A 548 4.30 -9.43 5.29
C LEU A 548 4.85 -9.66 6.70
N MET A 549 5.42 -10.84 6.92
CA MET A 549 6.14 -11.18 8.14
C MET A 549 7.61 -10.78 8.01
N GLN A 550 8.01 -9.70 8.66
CA GLN A 550 9.40 -9.26 8.69
C GLN A 550 10.13 -9.96 9.85
N PHE A 551 11.07 -10.88 9.56
CA PHE A 551 11.85 -11.56 10.58
C PHE A 551 13.03 -10.72 11.07
N ASP A 552 13.68 -10.03 10.15
CA ASP A 552 14.77 -9.10 10.41
C ASP A 552 14.91 -8.10 9.25
N LYS A 553 15.91 -7.21 9.29
CA LYS A 553 16.14 -6.19 8.26
C LYS A 553 16.38 -6.75 6.83
N ARG A 554 16.60 -8.06 6.69
CA ARG A 554 16.97 -8.71 5.43
C ARG A 554 16.01 -9.80 5.01
N ASN A 555 15.31 -10.39 5.97
CA ASN A 555 14.52 -11.60 5.75
C ASN A 555 13.06 -11.33 6.04
N ALA A 556 12.21 -11.66 5.09
CA ALA A 556 10.76 -11.53 5.20
C ALA A 556 10.07 -12.72 4.53
N LEU A 557 8.89 -13.04 5.01
CA LEU A 557 7.95 -13.97 4.37
C LEU A 557 6.72 -13.18 3.96
N ALA A 558 6.41 -13.16 2.67
CA ALA A 558 5.19 -12.59 2.13
C ALA A 558 4.20 -13.71 1.82
N LEU A 559 2.99 -13.59 2.32
CA LEU A 559 1.87 -14.49 2.05
C LEU A 559 0.81 -13.71 1.26
N HIS A 560 0.24 -14.35 0.25
CA HIS A 560 -0.85 -13.79 -0.56
C HIS A 560 -1.96 -14.81 -0.72
N ALA A 561 -3.20 -14.34 -0.66
CA ALA A 561 -4.40 -15.10 -0.97
C ALA A 561 -5.35 -14.24 -1.80
N GLY A 562 -5.67 -14.70 -3.00
CA GLY A 562 -6.57 -14.04 -3.94
C GLY A 562 -7.74 -14.94 -4.32
N ILE A 563 -8.96 -14.43 -4.21
CA ILE A 563 -10.20 -15.12 -4.63
C ILE A 563 -10.99 -14.17 -5.51
N GLY A 564 -11.42 -14.68 -6.66
CA GLY A 564 -12.29 -13.95 -7.57
C GLY A 564 -13.44 -14.82 -8.04
N VAL A 565 -14.64 -14.25 -8.10
CA VAL A 565 -15.84 -14.89 -8.64
C VAL A 565 -16.59 -13.90 -9.53
N ALA A 566 -16.92 -14.32 -10.74
CA ALA A 566 -17.70 -13.52 -11.67
C ALA A 566 -18.83 -14.38 -12.25
N TYR A 567 -20.05 -13.91 -12.17
CA TYR A 567 -21.24 -14.66 -12.58
C TYR A 567 -22.04 -13.90 -13.63
N PRO A 568 -22.18 -14.43 -14.86
CA PRO A 568 -23.06 -13.89 -15.89
C PRO A 568 -24.49 -14.35 -15.65
N TYR A 569 -25.45 -13.44 -15.78
CA TYR A 569 -26.88 -13.72 -15.64
C TYR A 569 -27.74 -12.83 -16.53
N GLY A 570 -29.04 -13.11 -16.56
CA GLY A 570 -30.02 -12.29 -17.27
C GLY A 570 -29.72 -12.19 -18.77
N ASN A 571 -29.26 -11.02 -19.21
CA ASN A 571 -28.98 -10.75 -20.62
C ASN A 571 -27.68 -11.39 -21.14
N SER A 572 -26.85 -11.95 -20.26
CA SER A 572 -25.57 -12.59 -20.61
C SER A 572 -25.54 -14.06 -20.22
N THR A 573 -25.15 -14.90 -21.16
CA THR A 573 -24.88 -16.34 -20.93
C THR A 573 -23.42 -16.62 -20.63
N VAL A 574 -22.52 -15.74 -21.10
CA VAL A 574 -21.06 -15.81 -20.97
C VAL A 574 -20.55 -14.47 -20.47
N LEU A 575 -19.45 -14.48 -19.71
CA LEU A 575 -18.77 -13.24 -19.31
C LEU A 575 -17.99 -12.63 -20.49
N PRO A 576 -17.95 -11.29 -20.60
CA PRO A 576 -16.99 -10.63 -21.48
C PRO A 576 -15.57 -11.09 -21.19
N PHE A 577 -14.76 -11.25 -22.23
CA PHE A 577 -13.40 -11.76 -22.11
C PHE A 577 -12.55 -10.94 -21.12
N GLU A 578 -12.67 -9.62 -21.15
CA GLU A 578 -11.96 -8.71 -20.25
C GLU A 578 -12.36 -8.86 -18.77
N LYS A 579 -13.43 -9.59 -18.49
CA LYS A 579 -13.94 -9.83 -17.14
C LYS A 579 -13.67 -11.24 -16.63
N ARG A 580 -13.26 -12.13 -17.50
CA ARG A 580 -12.88 -13.49 -17.15
C ARG A 580 -11.53 -13.51 -16.44
N TYR A 581 -11.31 -14.54 -15.65
CA TYR A 581 -10.04 -14.77 -14.98
C TYR A 581 -9.15 -15.68 -15.83
N PHE A 582 -7.86 -15.50 -15.66
CA PHE A 582 -6.83 -16.40 -16.15
C PHE A 582 -5.78 -16.64 -15.06
N SER A 583 -5.03 -17.72 -15.16
CA SER A 583 -3.98 -18.10 -14.20
C SER A 583 -2.68 -18.49 -14.94
N GLY A 584 -1.58 -18.50 -14.16
CA GLY A 584 -0.22 -18.62 -14.67
C GLY A 584 0.46 -17.29 -14.91
N GLY A 585 1.76 -17.31 -15.14
CA GLY A 585 2.60 -16.13 -15.31
C GLY A 585 3.23 -15.62 -14.03
N ALA A 586 4.00 -14.55 -14.14
CA ALA A 586 4.87 -14.03 -13.10
C ALA A 586 4.16 -13.57 -11.81
N ASN A 587 2.86 -13.28 -11.84
CA ASN A 587 2.10 -12.72 -10.71
C ASN A 587 0.96 -13.65 -10.21
N SER A 588 0.98 -14.92 -10.58
CA SER A 588 -0.01 -15.91 -10.18
C SER A 588 0.72 -17.22 -9.85
N VAL A 589 0.47 -18.33 -10.53
CA VAL A 589 1.14 -19.61 -10.32
C VAL A 589 2.32 -19.72 -11.28
N ARG A 590 3.54 -19.45 -10.81
CA ARG A 590 4.77 -19.24 -11.61
C ARG A 590 5.37 -20.51 -12.23
N GLY A 591 4.76 -21.68 -12.06
CA GLY A 591 5.12 -22.89 -12.79
C GLY A 591 4.54 -22.96 -14.20
N TRP A 592 3.65 -22.05 -14.58
CA TRP A 592 2.98 -21.96 -15.87
C TRP A 592 3.23 -20.60 -16.53
N GLY A 593 3.31 -20.60 -17.85
CA GLY A 593 3.28 -19.37 -18.63
C GLY A 593 1.96 -18.59 -18.45
N VAL A 594 1.92 -17.39 -19.01
CA VAL A 594 0.73 -16.54 -18.94
C VAL A 594 -0.44 -17.23 -19.64
N ARG A 595 -1.56 -17.41 -18.92
CA ARG A 595 -2.78 -18.08 -19.43
C ARG A 595 -2.59 -19.56 -19.82
N GLU A 596 -1.64 -20.24 -19.25
CA GLU A 596 -1.43 -21.67 -19.52
C GLU A 596 -2.14 -22.60 -18.52
N LEU A 597 -2.64 -22.07 -17.40
CA LEU A 597 -3.22 -22.86 -16.32
C LEU A 597 -4.75 -22.80 -16.33
N GLY A 598 -5.39 -24.00 -16.36
CA GLY A 598 -6.82 -24.17 -16.20
C GLY A 598 -7.65 -23.85 -17.45
N PRO A 599 -8.97 -23.82 -17.34
CA PRO A 599 -9.77 -24.01 -16.11
C PRO A 599 -9.83 -25.46 -15.66
N GLY A 600 -9.74 -25.68 -14.34
CA GLY A 600 -9.79 -27.00 -13.72
C GLY A 600 -8.74 -27.97 -14.27
N LYS A 601 -9.21 -29.06 -14.92
CA LYS A 601 -8.36 -30.06 -15.58
C LYS A 601 -8.20 -29.85 -17.08
N PHE A 602 -8.69 -28.75 -17.64
CA PHE A 602 -8.64 -28.48 -19.07
C PHE A 602 -7.19 -28.26 -19.52
N LYS A 603 -6.78 -28.92 -20.59
CA LYS A 603 -5.40 -28.91 -21.15
C LYS A 603 -5.20 -27.91 -22.29
N GLY A 604 -6.25 -27.31 -22.78
CA GLY A 604 -6.30 -26.65 -24.08
C GLY A 604 -6.87 -27.58 -25.15
N THR A 605 -7.10 -27.06 -26.34
CA THR A 605 -7.62 -27.83 -27.48
C THR A 605 -6.50 -28.63 -28.09
N ASP A 606 -6.71 -29.94 -28.26
CA ASP A 606 -5.71 -30.90 -28.79
C ASP A 606 -4.35 -30.92 -28.05
N GLY A 607 -4.35 -30.55 -26.76
CA GLY A 607 -3.14 -30.50 -25.96
C GLY A 607 -2.24 -29.28 -26.23
N ARG A 608 -2.66 -28.37 -27.11
CA ARG A 608 -2.03 -27.06 -27.34
C ARG A 608 -2.60 -26.00 -26.41
N ILE A 609 -1.81 -24.98 -26.11
CA ILE A 609 -2.25 -23.84 -25.31
C ILE A 609 -3.29 -23.06 -26.12
N ASP A 610 -4.50 -22.96 -25.56
CA ASP A 610 -5.58 -22.16 -26.13
C ASP A 610 -5.87 -20.98 -25.21
N PHE A 611 -5.16 -19.87 -25.41
CA PHE A 611 -5.24 -18.67 -24.59
C PHE A 611 -6.65 -18.09 -24.42
N ILE A 612 -7.56 -18.38 -25.33
CA ILE A 612 -8.93 -17.88 -25.30
C ILE A 612 -9.79 -18.76 -24.40
N ASN A 613 -9.63 -20.08 -24.51
CA ASN A 613 -10.38 -21.05 -23.73
C ASN A 613 -9.78 -21.28 -22.33
N GLN A 614 -8.50 -20.91 -22.11
CA GLN A 614 -7.89 -20.98 -20.79
C GLN A 614 -8.26 -19.80 -19.92
N THR A 615 -9.56 -19.57 -19.77
CA THR A 615 -10.16 -18.53 -18.94
C THR A 615 -11.29 -19.10 -18.10
N GLY A 616 -11.56 -18.50 -16.94
CA GLY A 616 -12.56 -18.97 -15.98
C GLY A 616 -13.43 -17.88 -15.39
N ASP A 617 -14.42 -18.28 -14.65
CA ASP A 617 -15.37 -17.42 -13.93
C ASP A 617 -15.03 -17.34 -12.43
N VAL A 618 -14.24 -18.29 -11.93
CA VAL A 618 -13.72 -18.36 -10.56
C VAL A 618 -12.20 -18.44 -10.61
N LYS A 619 -11.52 -17.78 -9.67
CA LYS A 619 -10.07 -17.80 -9.51
C LYS A 619 -9.69 -18.00 -8.05
N LEU A 620 -8.66 -18.79 -7.81
CA LEU A 620 -7.98 -18.93 -6.54
C LEU A 620 -6.48 -18.83 -6.78
N ASP A 621 -5.81 -17.92 -6.07
CA ASP A 621 -4.35 -17.80 -5.98
C ASP A 621 -3.92 -17.82 -4.52
N LEU A 622 -2.96 -18.66 -4.18
CA LEU A 622 -2.30 -18.74 -2.88
C LEU A 622 -0.80 -18.75 -3.11
N ASN A 623 -0.10 -17.78 -2.53
CA ASN A 623 1.34 -17.65 -2.74
C ASN A 623 2.05 -17.46 -1.41
N ALA A 624 3.19 -18.11 -1.26
CA ALA A 624 4.11 -17.90 -0.15
C ALA A 624 5.51 -17.67 -0.71
N GLU A 625 6.12 -16.54 -0.33
CA GLU A 625 7.41 -16.12 -0.85
C GLU A 625 8.33 -15.67 0.28
N TYR A 626 9.39 -16.41 0.51
CA TYR A 626 10.49 -16.00 1.37
C TYR A 626 11.44 -15.11 0.59
N ARG A 627 11.69 -13.91 1.10
CA ARG A 627 12.54 -12.87 0.52
C ARG A 627 13.77 -12.64 1.38
N THR A 628 14.95 -12.56 0.79
CA THR A 628 16.20 -12.30 1.50
C THR A 628 17.10 -11.36 0.74
N SER A 629 17.61 -10.32 1.41
CA SER A 629 18.61 -9.43 0.80
C SER A 629 19.97 -10.14 0.75
N LEU A 630 20.56 -10.25 -0.44
CA LEU A 630 21.85 -10.90 -0.67
C LEU A 630 23.00 -9.92 -0.49
N PHE A 631 23.39 -9.25 -1.56
CA PHE A 631 24.45 -8.25 -1.56
C PHE A 631 24.09 -7.11 -2.50
N TRP A 632 24.64 -5.94 -2.27
CA TRP A 632 24.35 -4.73 -3.01
C TRP A 632 22.83 -4.51 -3.15
N LYS A 633 22.28 -4.52 -4.34
CA LYS A 633 20.84 -4.40 -4.64
C LYS A 633 20.18 -5.74 -5.02
N PHE A 634 20.92 -6.83 -4.92
CA PHE A 634 20.39 -8.16 -5.20
C PHE A 634 19.60 -8.73 -4.01
N GLU A 635 18.44 -9.26 -4.30
CA GLU A 635 17.58 -10.00 -3.37
C GLU A 635 17.25 -11.37 -3.96
N GLY A 636 17.31 -12.39 -3.12
CA GLY A 636 16.87 -13.74 -3.46
C GLY A 636 15.47 -14.01 -2.95
N ALA A 637 14.73 -14.85 -3.66
CA ALA A 637 13.46 -15.36 -3.18
C ALA A 637 13.33 -16.86 -3.42
N ALA A 638 12.60 -17.53 -2.53
CA ALA A 638 12.10 -18.86 -2.72
C ALA A 638 10.58 -18.83 -2.56
N PHE A 639 9.85 -19.50 -3.45
CA PHE A 639 8.40 -19.41 -3.45
C PHE A 639 7.70 -20.75 -3.65
N ILE A 640 6.48 -20.79 -3.15
CA ILE A 640 5.49 -21.83 -3.43
C ILE A 640 4.20 -21.12 -3.82
N ASP A 641 3.66 -21.47 -4.97
CA ASP A 641 2.42 -20.93 -5.51
C ASP A 641 1.42 -22.06 -5.68
N ALA A 642 0.16 -21.81 -5.34
CA ALA A 642 -0.93 -22.77 -5.54
C ALA A 642 -2.16 -22.02 -6.07
N GLY A 643 -2.90 -22.61 -6.98
CA GLY A 643 -4.11 -21.97 -7.49
C GLY A 643 -4.65 -22.64 -8.75
N ASN A 644 -5.74 -22.12 -9.23
CA ASN A 644 -6.35 -22.46 -10.53
C ASN A 644 -7.49 -21.49 -10.84
N ILE A 645 -8.06 -21.62 -12.02
CA ILE A 645 -9.32 -21.01 -12.42
C ILE A 645 -10.35 -22.09 -12.73
N TRP A 646 -11.62 -21.73 -12.69
CA TRP A 646 -12.74 -22.63 -13.02
C TRP A 646 -13.86 -21.86 -13.70
N THR A 647 -14.71 -22.58 -14.43
CA THR A 647 -15.96 -22.04 -14.97
C THR A 647 -17.11 -22.37 -14.02
N LEU A 648 -18.09 -21.49 -13.88
CA LEU A 648 -19.30 -21.77 -13.09
C LEU A 648 -20.31 -22.60 -13.87
N ARG A 649 -20.29 -22.47 -15.20
CA ARG A 649 -21.12 -23.27 -16.10
C ARG A 649 -20.30 -24.37 -16.76
N ASN A 650 -20.97 -25.46 -17.16
CA ASN A 650 -20.35 -26.51 -17.96
C ASN A 650 -20.32 -26.08 -19.42
N TYR A 651 -19.12 -25.79 -19.95
CA TYR A 651 -18.91 -25.52 -21.37
C TYR A 651 -18.32 -26.76 -22.04
N GLN A 652 -18.89 -27.13 -23.20
CA GLN A 652 -18.42 -28.29 -23.96
C GLN A 652 -16.96 -28.13 -24.41
N ASP A 653 -16.56 -26.91 -24.68
CA ASP A 653 -15.20 -26.54 -25.14
C ASP A 653 -14.16 -26.49 -24.01
N GLN A 654 -14.58 -26.67 -22.75
CA GLN A 654 -13.70 -26.67 -21.58
C GLN A 654 -13.99 -27.90 -20.69
N PRO A 655 -13.78 -29.13 -21.19
CA PRO A 655 -14.09 -30.35 -20.45
C PRO A 655 -13.25 -30.42 -19.16
N GLY A 656 -13.89 -30.69 -18.03
CA GLY A 656 -13.24 -30.72 -16.71
C GLY A 656 -12.94 -29.35 -16.10
N GLY A 657 -13.40 -28.25 -16.74
CA GLY A 657 -13.18 -26.89 -16.27
C GLY A 657 -14.20 -26.38 -15.25
N GLN A 658 -15.32 -27.10 -15.05
CA GLN A 658 -16.38 -26.63 -14.16
C GLN A 658 -15.99 -26.72 -12.68
N PHE A 659 -16.29 -25.66 -11.91
CA PHE A 659 -16.14 -25.60 -10.46
C PHE A 659 -17.14 -26.53 -9.79
N LYS A 660 -16.64 -27.45 -8.95
CA LYS A 660 -17.43 -28.29 -8.07
C LYS A 660 -16.82 -28.26 -6.67
N ILE A 661 -17.63 -27.99 -5.66
CA ILE A 661 -17.14 -27.77 -4.29
C ILE A 661 -16.51 -29.03 -3.67
N ASP A 662 -16.91 -30.20 -4.12
CA ASP A 662 -16.38 -31.51 -3.70
C ASP A 662 -15.15 -31.98 -4.49
N GLU A 663 -14.79 -31.29 -5.59
CA GLU A 663 -13.69 -31.70 -6.47
C GLU A 663 -12.62 -30.61 -6.65
N PHE A 664 -12.91 -29.32 -6.43
CA PHE A 664 -12.00 -28.21 -6.78
C PHE A 664 -10.62 -28.34 -6.13
N TYR A 665 -10.53 -28.84 -4.90
CA TYR A 665 -9.25 -29.01 -4.18
C TYR A 665 -8.33 -30.04 -4.84
N LYS A 666 -8.88 -31.01 -5.61
CA LYS A 666 -8.12 -31.97 -6.41
C LYS A 666 -7.61 -31.38 -7.72
N GLN A 667 -8.04 -30.18 -8.05
CA GLN A 667 -7.70 -29.48 -9.27
C GLN A 667 -6.78 -28.28 -9.00
N ILE A 668 -6.30 -28.11 -7.76
CA ILE A 668 -5.34 -27.06 -7.43
C ILE A 668 -3.98 -27.43 -8.01
N ALA A 669 -3.47 -26.54 -8.85
CA ALA A 669 -2.11 -26.61 -9.37
C ALA A 669 -1.13 -26.07 -8.32
N VAL A 670 0.06 -26.66 -8.21
CA VAL A 670 1.09 -26.20 -7.29
C VAL A 670 2.41 -26.06 -8.05
N ALA A 671 3.09 -24.94 -7.80
CA ALA A 671 4.44 -24.66 -8.29
C ALA A 671 5.38 -24.28 -7.15
N TYR A 672 6.67 -24.47 -7.36
CA TYR A 672 7.73 -23.99 -6.50
C TYR A 672 8.86 -23.40 -7.33
N GLY A 673 9.68 -22.55 -6.73
CA GLY A 673 10.75 -21.97 -7.50
C GLY A 673 11.66 -21.03 -6.72
N LEU A 674 12.62 -20.49 -7.47
CA LEU A 674 13.57 -19.49 -7.00
C LEU A 674 13.47 -18.25 -7.84
N GLY A 675 13.69 -17.10 -7.21
CA GLY A 675 13.68 -15.81 -7.87
C GLY A 675 14.89 -14.97 -7.51
N LEU A 676 15.39 -14.23 -8.48
CA LEU A 676 16.39 -13.19 -8.29
C LEU A 676 15.75 -11.84 -8.57
N ARG A 677 15.99 -10.88 -7.68
CA ARG A 677 15.48 -9.51 -7.78
C ARG A 677 16.64 -8.54 -7.78
N LEU A 678 16.53 -7.50 -8.58
CA LEU A 678 17.43 -6.38 -8.59
C LEU A 678 16.64 -5.12 -8.22
N ASN A 679 16.79 -4.68 -6.97
CA ASN A 679 16.04 -3.59 -6.37
C ASN A 679 16.79 -2.26 -6.54
N PHE A 680 16.25 -1.36 -7.38
CA PHE A 680 16.80 -0.04 -7.64
C PHE A 680 16.12 1.07 -6.82
N ASP A 681 15.35 0.73 -5.79
CA ASP A 681 14.53 1.62 -4.96
C ASP A 681 13.30 2.22 -5.71
N TYR A 682 13.44 2.56 -6.99
CA TYR A 682 12.37 3.09 -7.85
C TYR A 682 11.60 1.99 -8.57
N PHE A 683 12.27 0.90 -8.91
CA PHE A 683 11.70 -0.27 -9.55
C PHE A 683 12.52 -1.52 -9.19
N ILE A 684 11.88 -2.66 -9.28
CA ILE A 684 12.50 -3.96 -9.03
C ILE A 684 12.44 -4.76 -10.32
N LEU A 685 13.59 -5.18 -10.85
CA LEU A 685 13.64 -6.19 -11.90
C LEU A 685 13.62 -7.57 -11.26
N ARG A 686 12.83 -8.47 -11.81
CA ARG A 686 12.59 -9.80 -11.26
C ARG A 686 12.78 -10.86 -12.32
N LEU A 687 13.54 -11.90 -11.96
CA LEU A 687 13.73 -13.12 -12.72
C LEU A 687 13.24 -14.28 -11.85
N ASP A 688 12.18 -14.94 -12.24
CA ASP A 688 11.62 -16.08 -11.49
C ASP A 688 11.76 -17.36 -12.34
N MET A 689 12.25 -18.42 -11.72
CA MET A 689 12.37 -19.76 -12.26
C MET A 689 11.39 -20.67 -11.51
N GLY A 690 10.30 -21.04 -12.15
CA GLY A 690 9.24 -21.86 -11.59
C GLY A 690 9.27 -23.29 -12.11
N MET A 691 8.96 -24.23 -11.23
CA MET A 691 8.78 -25.66 -11.55
C MET A 691 7.38 -26.09 -11.11
N LYS A 692 6.70 -26.85 -11.95
CA LYS A 692 5.42 -27.49 -11.61
C LYS A 692 5.66 -28.56 -10.54
N ALA A 693 4.87 -28.56 -9.49
CA ALA A 693 4.85 -29.61 -8.47
C ALA A 693 3.65 -30.55 -8.66
N ILE A 694 2.46 -29.97 -8.83
CA ILE A 694 1.21 -30.68 -9.09
C ILE A 694 0.55 -30.05 -10.31
N ASN A 695 0.30 -30.86 -11.33
CA ASN A 695 -0.39 -30.44 -12.56
C ASN A 695 -1.75 -31.14 -12.68
N PRO A 696 -2.88 -30.46 -12.45
CA PRO A 696 -4.20 -31.08 -12.48
C PRO A 696 -4.69 -31.46 -13.87
N ALA A 697 -4.08 -30.92 -14.92
CA ALA A 697 -4.48 -31.16 -16.31
C ALA A 697 -4.10 -32.59 -16.82
N TYR A 698 -3.19 -33.26 -16.15
CA TYR A 698 -2.71 -34.57 -16.57
C TYR A 698 -3.29 -35.71 -15.71
N GLY A 699 -3.70 -36.80 -16.35
CA GLY A 699 -4.28 -37.96 -15.70
C GLY A 699 -3.28 -39.04 -15.30
N THR A 700 -2.08 -39.08 -15.91
CA THR A 700 -1.04 -40.02 -15.53
C THR A 700 -0.40 -39.63 -14.21
N LYS A 701 -0.08 -40.60 -13.35
CA LYS A 701 0.45 -40.37 -12.02
C LYS A 701 1.78 -39.58 -12.05
N GLU A 702 2.60 -39.87 -13.06
CA GLU A 702 3.92 -39.26 -13.26
C GLU A 702 3.84 -37.77 -13.69
N GLU A 703 2.87 -37.43 -14.53
CA GLU A 703 2.70 -36.10 -15.04
C GLU A 703 1.89 -35.21 -14.06
N HIS A 704 0.95 -35.82 -13.33
CA HIS A 704 0.19 -35.12 -12.29
C HIS A 704 1.09 -34.69 -11.12
N TRP A 705 1.95 -35.59 -10.65
CA TRP A 705 2.90 -35.35 -9.57
C TRP A 705 4.28 -35.00 -10.13
N ALA A 706 4.38 -33.90 -10.87
CA ALA A 706 5.62 -33.47 -11.52
C ALA A 706 6.80 -33.31 -10.55
N ILE A 707 6.56 -33.01 -9.28
CA ILE A 707 7.61 -32.91 -8.24
C ILE A 707 8.37 -34.24 -8.04
N ILE A 708 7.72 -35.40 -8.29
CA ILE A 708 8.34 -36.71 -8.12
C ILE A 708 9.15 -37.08 -9.37
N HIS A 709 8.66 -36.70 -10.57
CA HIS A 709 9.29 -36.98 -11.87
C HIS A 709 9.46 -35.70 -12.69
N PRO A 710 10.31 -34.75 -12.26
CA PRO A 710 10.44 -33.44 -12.90
C PRO A 710 11.12 -33.58 -14.27
N LYS A 711 10.54 -32.92 -15.28
CA LYS A 711 11.09 -32.77 -16.62
C LYS A 711 11.20 -31.28 -16.95
N LEU A 712 12.42 -30.81 -17.26
CA LEU A 712 12.65 -29.38 -17.49
C LEU A 712 11.92 -28.86 -18.73
N ASP A 713 11.79 -29.66 -19.78
CA ASP A 713 11.09 -29.31 -21.01
C ASP A 713 9.58 -29.13 -20.84
N ARG A 714 8.98 -29.84 -19.87
CA ARG A 714 7.54 -29.85 -19.61
C ARG A 714 7.15 -28.97 -18.42
N ASP A 715 7.98 -28.94 -17.35
CA ASP A 715 7.58 -28.49 -16.04
C ASP A 715 8.23 -27.16 -15.62
N PHE A 716 9.21 -26.67 -16.39
CA PHE A 716 9.92 -25.43 -16.11
C PHE A 716 9.27 -24.23 -16.80
N ALA A 717 9.14 -23.13 -16.07
CA ALA A 717 8.74 -21.85 -16.61
C ALA A 717 9.70 -20.76 -16.13
N PHE A 718 10.06 -19.85 -17.03
CA PHE A 718 10.91 -18.70 -16.75
C PHE A 718 10.11 -17.42 -16.93
N HIS A 719 10.21 -16.51 -15.94
CA HIS A 719 9.50 -15.25 -15.99
C HIS A 719 10.46 -14.08 -15.76
N PHE A 720 10.38 -13.11 -16.64
CA PHE A 720 10.93 -11.77 -16.43
C PHE A 720 9.79 -10.82 -16.10
N ALA A 721 9.92 -10.04 -15.02
CA ALA A 721 8.90 -9.10 -14.62
C ALA A 721 9.49 -7.87 -13.92
N VAL A 722 8.68 -6.82 -13.82
CA VAL A 722 9.01 -5.59 -13.11
C VAL A 722 8.05 -5.45 -11.92
N GLY A 723 8.61 -5.16 -10.73
CA GLY A 723 7.86 -5.07 -9.48
C GLY A 723 7.81 -6.38 -8.69
N LEU A 724 7.16 -6.36 -7.53
CA LEU A 724 6.88 -7.56 -6.72
C LEU A 724 5.64 -8.30 -7.26
N PRO A 725 5.50 -9.62 -7.02
CA PRO A 725 4.37 -10.38 -7.54
C PRO A 725 3.03 -10.02 -6.85
N PHE A 726 3.09 -9.61 -5.58
CA PHE A 726 1.96 -9.22 -4.74
C PHE A 726 2.42 -8.32 -3.58
#